data_01aa2f90c1b6b7132bef740ca4341f79
#
_entry.id   01aa2f90c1b6b7132bef740ca4341f79
#
_cell.length_a   1.000
_cell.length_b   1.000
_cell.length_c   1.000
_cell.angle_alpha   90.00
_cell.angle_beta   90.00
_cell.angle_gamma   90.00
#
_symmetry.space_group_name_H-M   'P 1'
#
loop_
_entity.id
_entity.type
_entity.pdbx_description
1 polymer ?
#
loop_
_entity_poly.entity_id
_entity_poly.type
_entity_poly.pdbx_seq_one_letter_code
_entity_poly.pdbx_strand_id
1 'polypeptide(L)'
;MAELRTDRKSYAKIHEIMDVPNLLSVQLDSFHDFLQEDVAPGQRKDTGLQKVFKEIFPISDTRDNYSLEFVSYALGEPKYTIDECQERDVTYAAPLKATLRLIVKENVDGRKEIKNIIEQEVYLGEIPLITNKGTFVINGAERVVVSQLHRSPGVFFDESIHPNGKRLYSTRIIPYHGSWVEFSLDVNDIMYVHIDRKRKIPVTVLMRAIGFSSTEDILRLYYDLEAVKIPATDKKRKDLLVGKYAGETVIDKSTGEVLLEAGDEITPAAVDALNLAKMTRVKITVERAGQDNDVLRNTLRKDTSRCEEEALLKIYNLLRPGDPPTLETARNLLHRLFFSPKRYDLGRVGRYKLNQRLDLETPLDVTTLTKMDFVEIIRYLLVLRDNKGQTDDIDHLGNRRVRSVGELLANQFSIGLTRMARIIKERMSLQDTELMTPSDLVNARTVAAVIKTFFGSSQLSQFMDQTNPLAELTHKRRLSALGPGGLTRERAGFEVRDVHYTHYGRICPIETPEGPNIGLISSLSTYARINEFGFLETPYRVVKNGVATNEVEYLAADKEDRYTVAQGSAPVDERGEFLRERVFACHRGDFPIVPPKEVDYLGVSPKQIVSAAAALIPFLEHDDANRALMGSNMQRQAVPLLVTEAPLVGTGLEGKIAADSGDMVFAERSGVVESVSAERIVVSHGNGDRDDDLFGAANTDIYKLTKFKRSNQDTCINQRPVVRIGDRVKKGELLADGPACKDGEIALGVNLLTAFLPWRGYNYEDAIVISERVVKHDRMTSVHIEEFELQVRETKRGVEEITPEIPNVSEDAVRNLDEIGIVRIGARVRAGDILVGKVTPKGETDLTPEERLLKAIFGEKACDVRDASLKAPPGMDGIVIDVKVFARKERDEAVRKRDKKIIEDLRKECRKQMKKLSDRRDERLKEMLADEIAAEFADYEGNVLVKSGRKL
;
A
#
# COMPACT_ATOMS: atom_id res chain seq x y z
N MET A 1 -17.03 9.87 -34.41
CA MET A 1 -15.94 10.33 -33.50
C MET A 1 -14.54 10.09 -34.05
N ALA A 2 -14.32 9.09 -34.89
CA ALA A 2 -13.03 8.96 -35.57
C ALA A 2 -12.68 10.18 -36.45
N GLU A 3 -13.68 10.90 -36.98
CA GLU A 3 -13.44 12.04 -37.84
C GLU A 3 -12.94 13.30 -37.15
N LEU A 4 -13.24 13.52 -35.86
CA LEU A 4 -12.76 14.70 -35.13
C LEU A 4 -11.29 14.56 -34.63
N ARG A 5 -10.76 13.33 -34.61
CA ARG A 5 -9.35 13.06 -34.33
C ARG A 5 -8.44 13.17 -35.55
N THR A 6 -9.00 13.37 -36.75
CA THR A 6 -8.25 13.33 -37.99
C THR A 6 -7.43 14.59 -38.26
N ASP A 7 -7.66 15.69 -37.55
CA ASP A 7 -6.94 16.95 -37.77
C ASP A 7 -5.57 16.98 -37.15
N ARG A 8 -5.24 16.09 -36.16
CA ARG A 8 -3.93 16.04 -35.55
C ARG A 8 -2.99 15.07 -36.28
N LYS A 9 -1.98 15.64 -36.97
CA LYS A 9 -0.97 14.85 -37.66
C LYS A 9 -0.01 14.16 -36.70
N SER A 10 0.15 12.85 -36.82
CA SER A 10 1.11 12.07 -36.03
C SER A 10 2.51 12.17 -36.65
N TYR A 11 3.49 12.53 -35.83
CA TYR A 11 4.92 12.52 -36.16
C TYR A 11 5.67 11.40 -35.41
N ALA A 12 4.98 10.43 -34.89
CA ALA A 12 5.58 9.30 -34.20
C ALA A 12 6.49 8.52 -35.15
N LYS A 13 7.72 8.23 -34.69
CA LYS A 13 8.73 7.47 -35.47
C LYS A 13 8.91 6.05 -34.95
N ILE A 14 8.47 5.77 -33.73
CA ILE A 14 8.61 4.49 -33.05
C ILE A 14 7.25 3.82 -33.04
N HIS A 15 7.18 2.57 -33.54
CA HIS A 15 5.95 1.78 -33.49
C HIS A 15 5.67 1.38 -32.04
N GLU A 16 4.44 1.56 -31.61
CA GLU A 16 3.96 1.07 -30.33
C GLU A 16 3.79 -0.45 -30.41
N ILE A 17 4.53 -1.16 -29.56
CA ILE A 17 4.55 -2.63 -29.52
C ILE A 17 3.63 -3.12 -28.41
N MET A 18 3.47 -2.32 -27.40
CA MET A 18 2.69 -2.62 -26.22
C MET A 18 1.86 -1.40 -25.82
N ASP A 19 0.57 -1.61 -25.59
CA ASP A 19 -0.28 -0.58 -25.02
C ASP A 19 0.14 -0.24 -23.58
N VAL A 20 -0.07 1.00 -23.18
CA VAL A 20 0.14 1.42 -21.80
C VAL A 20 -0.82 0.64 -20.90
N PRO A 21 -0.34 -0.04 -19.84
CA PRO A 21 -1.19 -0.77 -18.92
C PRO A 21 -2.20 0.15 -18.23
N ASN A 22 -3.23 -0.41 -17.62
CA ASN A 22 -4.17 0.38 -16.83
C ASN A 22 -3.42 1.08 -15.70
N LEU A 23 -3.49 2.41 -15.70
CA LEU A 23 -2.73 3.23 -14.76
C LEU A 23 -3.24 3.10 -13.30
N LEU A 24 -4.46 2.63 -13.08
CA LEU A 24 -5.02 2.37 -11.75
C LEU A 24 -4.76 0.96 -11.22
N SER A 25 -4.17 0.06 -11.99
CA SER A 25 -3.93 -1.34 -11.61
C SER A 25 -3.18 -1.48 -10.28
N VAL A 26 -2.25 -0.57 -9.98
CA VAL A 26 -1.49 -0.56 -8.71
C VAL A 26 -2.40 -0.51 -7.48
N GLN A 27 -3.49 0.22 -7.53
CA GLN A 27 -4.46 0.33 -6.43
C GLN A 27 -5.47 -0.82 -6.47
N LEU A 28 -6.06 -1.07 -7.63
CA LEU A 28 -7.15 -2.04 -7.78
C LEU A 28 -6.67 -3.47 -7.58
N ASP A 29 -5.63 -3.89 -8.28
CA ASP A 29 -5.12 -5.27 -8.21
C ASP A 29 -4.64 -5.61 -6.80
N SER A 30 -3.94 -4.68 -6.14
CA SER A 30 -3.48 -4.87 -4.76
C SER A 30 -4.61 -5.08 -3.77
N PHE A 31 -5.72 -4.36 -3.93
CA PHE A 31 -6.87 -4.50 -3.04
C PHE A 31 -7.67 -5.77 -3.34
N HIS A 32 -7.83 -6.13 -4.62
CA HIS A 32 -8.46 -7.39 -5.01
C HIS A 32 -7.66 -8.61 -4.54
N ASP A 33 -6.34 -8.58 -4.65
CA ASP A 33 -5.46 -9.63 -4.10
C ASP A 33 -5.54 -9.72 -2.57
N PHE A 34 -5.77 -8.60 -1.90
CA PHE A 34 -5.97 -8.58 -0.45
C PHE A 34 -7.28 -9.25 -0.03
N LEU A 35 -8.40 -8.91 -0.67
CA LEU A 35 -9.72 -9.43 -0.30
C LEU A 35 -10.05 -10.78 -0.92
N GLN A 36 -9.60 -11.05 -2.15
CA GLN A 36 -9.94 -12.24 -2.93
C GLN A 36 -11.45 -12.53 -2.95
N GLU A 37 -12.28 -11.48 -3.17
CA GLU A 37 -13.73 -11.56 -3.10
C GLU A 37 -14.31 -12.53 -4.12
N ASP A 38 -13.82 -12.46 -5.36
CA ASP A 38 -14.30 -13.24 -6.51
C ASP A 38 -13.92 -14.74 -6.45
N VAL A 39 -13.07 -15.13 -5.46
CA VAL A 39 -12.56 -16.49 -5.34
C VAL A 39 -13.32 -17.26 -4.27
N ALA A 40 -13.77 -18.45 -4.60
CA ALA A 40 -14.45 -19.33 -3.66
C ALA A 40 -13.57 -19.60 -2.41
N PRO A 41 -14.16 -19.69 -1.20
CA PRO A 41 -13.41 -19.79 0.05
C PRO A 41 -12.35 -20.89 0.10
N GLY A 42 -12.62 -22.03 -0.55
CA GLY A 42 -11.71 -23.17 -0.60
C GLY A 42 -10.55 -23.05 -1.60
N GLN A 43 -10.62 -22.09 -2.51
CA GLN A 43 -9.62 -21.90 -3.57
C GLN A 43 -8.77 -20.63 -3.36
N ARG A 44 -9.00 -19.90 -2.28
CA ARG A 44 -8.26 -18.67 -1.96
C ARG A 44 -6.79 -18.96 -1.69
N LYS A 45 -5.94 -18.14 -2.29
CA LYS A 45 -4.49 -18.21 -2.06
C LYS A 45 -4.16 -17.77 -0.64
N ASP A 46 -3.06 -18.27 -0.08
CA ASP A 46 -2.56 -17.87 1.23
C ASP A 46 -1.82 -16.53 1.16
N THR A 47 -2.56 -15.49 0.74
CA THR A 47 -2.11 -14.09 0.63
C THR A 47 -3.15 -13.17 1.25
N GLY A 48 -2.78 -11.92 1.51
CA GLY A 48 -3.69 -10.90 2.00
C GLY A 48 -4.42 -11.28 3.30
N LEU A 49 -5.73 -11.08 3.31
CA LEU A 49 -6.58 -11.32 4.48
C LEU A 49 -6.64 -12.79 4.91
N GLN A 50 -6.64 -13.71 3.95
CA GLN A 50 -6.64 -15.16 4.21
C GLN A 50 -5.40 -15.59 5.00
N LYS A 51 -4.21 -15.10 4.61
CA LYS A 51 -2.95 -15.34 5.31
C LYS A 51 -3.01 -14.83 6.75
N VAL A 52 -3.51 -13.61 6.96
CA VAL A 52 -3.61 -13.01 8.29
C VAL A 52 -4.50 -13.84 9.23
N PHE A 53 -5.61 -14.36 8.73
CA PHE A 53 -6.46 -15.26 9.53
C PHE A 53 -5.72 -16.56 9.87
N LYS A 54 -5.08 -17.21 8.93
CA LYS A 54 -4.34 -18.48 9.15
C LYS A 54 -3.16 -18.34 10.11
N GLU A 55 -2.49 -17.19 10.14
CA GLU A 55 -1.38 -16.92 11.05
C GLU A 55 -1.81 -16.74 12.50
N ILE A 56 -2.99 -16.16 12.72
CA ILE A 56 -3.47 -15.83 14.06
C ILE A 56 -4.28 -16.98 14.66
N PHE A 57 -5.08 -17.66 13.87
CA PHE A 57 -5.82 -18.86 14.27
C PHE A 57 -4.99 -20.14 14.02
N PRO A 58 -5.14 -21.20 14.83
CA PRO A 58 -6.07 -21.35 15.93
C PRO A 58 -5.66 -20.60 17.20
N ILE A 59 -6.66 -20.09 17.91
CA ILE A 59 -6.48 -19.45 19.22
C ILE A 59 -6.89 -20.47 20.28
N SER A 60 -5.91 -20.96 21.05
CA SER A 60 -6.14 -21.91 22.14
C SER A 60 -5.94 -21.25 23.51
N ASP A 61 -6.69 -21.76 24.48
CA ASP A 61 -6.52 -21.41 25.90
C ASP A 61 -5.17 -21.92 26.45
N THR A 62 -4.74 -21.37 27.59
CA THR A 62 -3.51 -21.78 28.30
C THR A 62 -3.52 -23.23 28.73
N ARG A 63 -4.71 -23.79 28.99
CA ARG A 63 -4.93 -25.19 29.38
C ARG A 63 -5.22 -26.11 28.18
N ASP A 64 -5.36 -25.55 26.97
CA ASP A 64 -5.74 -26.24 25.71
C ASP A 64 -7.06 -27.03 25.82
N ASN A 65 -8.02 -26.49 26.59
CA ASN A 65 -9.38 -27.03 26.68
C ASN A 65 -10.30 -26.46 25.61
N TYR A 66 -10.00 -25.25 25.14
CA TYR A 66 -10.75 -24.54 24.10
C TYR A 66 -9.82 -24.18 22.98
N SER A 67 -10.26 -24.40 21.75
CA SER A 67 -9.58 -23.99 20.54
C SER A 67 -10.59 -23.33 19.59
N LEU A 68 -10.33 -22.08 19.23
CA LEU A 68 -11.11 -21.36 18.22
C LEU A 68 -10.37 -21.42 16.90
N GLU A 69 -10.97 -22.06 15.91
CA GLU A 69 -10.42 -22.23 14.58
C GLU A 69 -11.11 -21.32 13.58
N PHE A 70 -10.39 -20.91 12.55
CA PHE A 70 -10.91 -20.17 11.41
C PHE A 70 -11.26 -21.13 10.27
N VAL A 71 -12.45 -21.00 9.70
CA VAL A 71 -12.92 -21.81 8.56
C VAL A 71 -12.87 -20.99 7.28
N SER A 72 -13.60 -19.88 7.23
CA SER A 72 -13.70 -19.02 6.06
C SER A 72 -14.13 -17.60 6.45
N TYR A 73 -13.99 -16.66 5.51
CA TYR A 73 -14.61 -15.35 5.64
C TYR A 73 -15.49 -15.04 4.42
N ALA A 74 -16.49 -14.20 4.63
CA ALA A 74 -17.37 -13.68 3.61
C ALA A 74 -17.56 -12.18 3.80
N LEU A 75 -17.74 -11.47 2.69
CA LEU A 75 -18.13 -10.06 2.67
C LEU A 75 -19.64 -10.00 2.38
N GLY A 76 -20.34 -9.15 3.11
CA GLY A 76 -21.73 -8.85 2.81
C GLY A 76 -21.84 -7.68 1.82
N GLU A 77 -23.06 -7.46 1.34
CA GLU A 77 -23.31 -6.30 0.47
C GLU A 77 -23.15 -4.97 1.23
N PRO A 78 -22.58 -3.94 0.59
CA PRO A 78 -22.50 -2.60 1.17
C PRO A 78 -23.90 -2.08 1.52
N LYS A 79 -24.02 -1.44 2.67
CA LYS A 79 -25.31 -0.94 3.15
C LYS A 79 -25.82 0.27 2.36
N TYR A 80 -24.91 1.08 1.84
CA TYR A 80 -25.19 2.30 1.08
C TYR A 80 -24.38 2.30 -0.20
N THR A 81 -24.90 2.96 -1.22
CA THR A 81 -24.16 3.24 -2.45
C THR A 81 -23.10 4.31 -2.23
N ILE A 82 -22.17 4.44 -3.17
CA ILE A 82 -21.07 5.44 -3.08
C ILE A 82 -21.65 6.86 -2.98
N ASP A 83 -22.65 7.18 -3.80
CA ASP A 83 -23.29 8.52 -3.80
C ASP A 83 -24.02 8.79 -2.49
N GLU A 84 -24.74 7.80 -1.97
CA GLU A 84 -25.37 7.92 -0.66
C GLU A 84 -24.38 8.09 0.49
N CYS A 85 -23.21 7.43 0.41
CA CYS A 85 -22.15 7.60 1.40
C CYS A 85 -21.58 9.01 1.41
N GLN A 86 -21.39 9.59 0.21
CA GLN A 86 -20.92 10.96 0.08
C GLN A 86 -21.96 11.98 0.55
N GLU A 87 -23.24 11.74 0.28
CA GLU A 87 -24.31 12.63 0.71
C GLU A 87 -24.57 12.62 2.22
N ARG A 88 -24.35 11.48 2.88
CA ARG A 88 -24.66 11.28 4.30
C ARG A 88 -23.42 11.34 5.20
N ASP A 89 -22.26 11.66 4.67
CA ASP A 89 -20.97 11.66 5.38
C ASP A 89 -20.66 10.35 6.11
N VAL A 90 -20.96 9.22 5.45
CA VAL A 90 -20.67 7.88 5.96
C VAL A 90 -19.59 7.19 5.15
N THR A 91 -19.01 6.14 5.71
CA THR A 91 -17.98 5.36 5.05
C THR A 91 -18.59 4.30 4.14
N TYR A 92 -18.09 4.19 2.91
CA TYR A 92 -18.43 3.09 2.00
C TYR A 92 -17.72 1.83 2.43
N ALA A 93 -18.43 0.92 3.05
CA ALA A 93 -17.87 -0.29 3.64
C ALA A 93 -18.82 -1.48 3.53
N ALA A 94 -18.24 -2.68 3.48
CA ALA A 94 -18.97 -3.94 3.55
C ALA A 94 -18.78 -4.62 4.90
N PRO A 95 -19.79 -5.32 5.42
CA PRO A 95 -19.64 -6.08 6.64
C PRO A 95 -18.78 -7.32 6.40
N LEU A 96 -17.72 -7.46 7.19
CA LEU A 96 -16.88 -8.66 7.21
C LEU A 96 -17.43 -9.65 8.22
N LYS A 97 -17.67 -10.86 7.77
CA LYS A 97 -18.10 -11.99 8.58
C LYS A 97 -17.09 -13.13 8.45
N ALA A 98 -16.80 -13.81 9.54
CA ALA A 98 -15.95 -14.98 9.55
C ALA A 98 -16.68 -16.16 10.17
N THR A 99 -16.57 -17.31 9.52
CA THR A 99 -17.03 -18.57 10.06
C THR A 99 -15.94 -19.12 10.97
N LEU A 100 -16.27 -19.20 12.25
CA LEU A 100 -15.36 -19.65 13.29
C LEU A 100 -15.90 -20.93 13.92
N ARG A 101 -15.00 -21.85 14.22
CA ARG A 101 -15.30 -23.15 14.84
C ARG A 101 -14.68 -23.20 16.23
N LEU A 102 -15.51 -23.29 17.25
CA LEU A 102 -15.06 -23.49 18.64
C LEU A 102 -15.05 -24.99 18.95
N ILE A 103 -13.89 -25.51 19.25
CA ILE A 103 -13.67 -26.88 19.68
C ILE A 103 -13.51 -26.88 21.19
N VAL A 104 -14.42 -27.60 21.89
CA VAL A 104 -14.39 -27.81 23.33
C VAL A 104 -13.81 -29.19 23.59
N LYS A 105 -12.72 -29.28 24.34
CA LYS A 105 -12.04 -30.53 24.73
C LYS A 105 -12.25 -30.79 26.21
N GLU A 106 -12.55 -32.01 26.55
CA GLU A 106 -12.66 -32.48 27.95
C GLU A 106 -11.57 -33.51 28.24
N ASN A 107 -11.05 -33.48 29.43
CA ASN A 107 -10.00 -34.42 29.83
C ASN A 107 -10.66 -35.67 30.43
N VAL A 108 -10.75 -36.76 29.66
CA VAL A 108 -11.27 -38.05 30.08
C VAL A 108 -10.10 -39.01 30.19
N ASP A 109 -9.86 -39.57 31.38
CA ASP A 109 -8.80 -40.55 31.66
C ASP A 109 -7.39 -40.16 31.18
N GLY A 110 -7.07 -38.84 31.24
CA GLY A 110 -5.74 -38.32 30.85
C GLY A 110 -5.57 -38.12 29.34
N ARG A 111 -6.63 -38.35 28.55
CA ARG A 111 -6.68 -38.01 27.12
C ARG A 111 -7.68 -36.86 26.88
N LYS A 112 -7.31 -35.94 26.01
CA LYS A 112 -8.19 -34.83 25.60
C LYS A 112 -9.10 -35.31 24.49
N GLU A 113 -10.38 -35.49 24.77
CA GLU A 113 -11.39 -35.81 23.80
C GLU A 113 -12.24 -34.58 23.43
N ILE A 114 -12.73 -34.52 22.20
CA ILE A 114 -13.57 -33.44 21.73
C ILE A 114 -14.99 -33.66 22.27
N LYS A 115 -15.46 -32.76 23.14
CA LYS A 115 -16.80 -32.81 23.72
C LYS A 115 -17.83 -32.19 22.79
N ASN A 116 -17.52 -31.03 22.19
CA ASN A 116 -18.47 -30.32 21.35
C ASN A 116 -17.71 -29.50 20.30
N ILE A 117 -18.35 -29.31 19.14
CA ILE A 117 -17.88 -28.43 18.04
C ILE A 117 -19.02 -27.49 17.70
N ILE A 118 -18.79 -26.19 17.90
CA ILE A 118 -19.78 -25.16 17.58
C ILE A 118 -19.21 -24.30 16.43
N GLU A 119 -19.87 -24.34 15.28
CA GLU A 119 -19.54 -23.52 14.13
C GLU A 119 -20.55 -22.40 13.99
N GLN A 120 -20.07 -21.18 13.87
CA GLN A 120 -20.93 -20.00 13.79
C GLN A 120 -20.29 -18.92 12.90
N GLU A 121 -21.13 -18.23 12.12
CA GLU A 121 -20.75 -17.02 11.42
C GLU A 121 -20.75 -15.84 12.38
N VAL A 122 -19.59 -15.18 12.54
CA VAL A 122 -19.39 -14.08 13.47
C VAL A 122 -19.05 -12.80 12.71
N TYR A 123 -19.69 -11.70 13.06
CA TYR A 123 -19.40 -10.37 12.53
C TYR A 123 -18.09 -9.82 13.14
N LEU A 124 -17.15 -9.43 12.27
CA LEU A 124 -15.85 -8.90 12.66
C LEU A 124 -15.69 -7.38 12.50
N GLY A 125 -16.68 -6.73 11.92
CA GLY A 125 -16.65 -5.29 11.65
C GLY A 125 -16.90 -4.97 10.19
N GLU A 126 -16.71 -3.72 9.82
CA GLU A 126 -16.86 -3.24 8.46
C GLU A 126 -15.49 -2.98 7.84
N ILE A 127 -15.31 -3.40 6.59
CA ILE A 127 -14.13 -3.11 5.78
C ILE A 127 -14.50 -2.02 4.77
N PRO A 128 -13.79 -0.87 4.74
CA PRO A 128 -13.94 0.09 3.66
C PRO A 128 -13.56 -0.56 2.32
N LEU A 129 -14.42 -0.38 1.33
CA LEU A 129 -14.21 -0.91 -0.02
C LEU A 129 -13.57 0.14 -0.91
N ILE A 130 -12.76 -0.32 -1.85
CA ILE A 130 -12.22 0.52 -2.90
C ILE A 130 -13.29 0.76 -3.97
N THR A 131 -13.35 1.97 -4.50
CA THR A 131 -14.21 2.28 -5.64
C THR A 131 -13.55 1.86 -6.95
N ASN A 132 -14.30 1.77 -8.03
CA ASN A 132 -13.76 1.49 -9.36
C ASN A 132 -12.72 2.54 -9.82
N LYS A 133 -12.71 3.70 -9.20
CA LYS A 133 -11.73 4.77 -9.42
C LYS A 133 -10.45 4.62 -8.58
N GLY A 134 -10.33 3.58 -7.75
CA GLY A 134 -9.16 3.36 -6.90
C GLY A 134 -9.12 4.24 -5.64
N THR A 135 -10.25 4.71 -5.16
CA THR A 135 -10.41 5.58 -3.98
C THR A 135 -11.20 4.91 -2.88
N PHE A 136 -11.09 5.43 -1.65
CA PHE A 136 -11.92 5.04 -0.52
C PHE A 136 -12.80 6.21 -0.11
N VAL A 137 -14.05 5.95 0.17
CA VAL A 137 -14.97 6.96 0.72
C VAL A 137 -15.06 6.77 2.23
N ILE A 138 -14.44 7.69 2.97
CA ILE A 138 -14.37 7.67 4.42
C ILE A 138 -15.05 8.91 4.97
N ASN A 139 -16.12 8.73 5.74
CA ASN A 139 -16.94 9.82 6.27
C ASN A 139 -17.37 10.83 5.17
N GLY A 140 -17.80 10.32 4.03
CA GLY A 140 -18.21 11.12 2.88
C GLY A 140 -17.10 11.69 2.01
N ALA A 141 -15.86 11.73 2.48
CA ALA A 141 -14.73 12.25 1.73
C ALA A 141 -13.97 11.15 0.98
N GLU A 142 -13.59 11.41 -0.27
CA GLU A 142 -12.74 10.50 -1.03
C GLU A 142 -11.29 10.61 -0.58
N ARG A 143 -10.70 9.46 -0.24
CA ARG A 143 -9.32 9.32 0.20
C ARG A 143 -8.56 8.32 -0.65
N VAL A 144 -7.26 8.52 -0.75
CA VAL A 144 -6.33 7.62 -1.42
C VAL A 144 -5.31 7.11 -0.41
N VAL A 145 -5.09 5.80 -0.40
CA VAL A 145 -4.00 5.20 0.35
C VAL A 145 -2.77 5.17 -0.55
N VAL A 146 -1.78 6.00 -0.22
CA VAL A 146 -0.55 6.13 -0.98
C VAL A 146 0.35 4.92 -0.72
N SER A 147 0.92 4.34 -1.77
CA SER A 147 1.88 3.25 -1.67
C SER A 147 3.17 3.73 -0.99
N GLN A 148 3.75 2.91 -0.13
CA GLN A 148 4.95 3.23 0.62
C GLN A 148 6.17 2.52 0.04
N LEU A 149 7.23 3.28 -0.22
CA LEU A 149 8.53 2.75 -0.61
C LEU A 149 9.41 2.61 0.65
N HIS A 150 9.79 1.38 0.98
CA HIS A 150 10.60 1.11 2.17
C HIS A 150 11.72 0.12 1.86
N ARG A 151 12.69 0.00 2.76
CA ARG A 151 13.74 -1.01 2.66
C ARG A 151 13.13 -2.41 2.76
N SER A 152 13.47 -3.29 1.84
CA SER A 152 13.02 -4.68 1.85
C SER A 152 13.47 -5.39 3.12
N PRO A 153 12.68 -6.31 3.70
CA PRO A 153 13.22 -7.26 4.65
C PRO A 153 14.29 -8.14 3.97
N GLY A 154 15.25 -8.60 4.78
CA GLY A 154 16.36 -9.42 4.28
C GLY A 154 17.66 -9.10 4.98
N VAL A 155 18.78 -9.45 4.37
CA VAL A 155 20.13 -9.17 4.87
C VAL A 155 20.80 -8.13 3.97
N PHE A 156 21.48 -7.17 4.59
CA PHE A 156 22.20 -6.09 3.91
C PHE A 156 23.59 -5.94 4.47
N PHE A 157 24.56 -5.83 3.57
CA PHE A 157 25.97 -5.63 3.90
C PHE A 157 26.36 -4.21 3.55
N ASP A 158 26.89 -3.50 4.53
CA ASP A 158 27.24 -2.08 4.45
C ASP A 158 28.72 -1.87 4.76
N GLU A 159 29.29 -0.82 4.20
CA GLU A 159 30.68 -0.40 4.41
C GLU A 159 30.70 0.98 5.04
N SER A 160 31.55 1.15 6.06
CA SER A 160 31.84 2.44 6.67
C SER A 160 33.33 2.66 6.75
N ILE A 161 33.78 3.88 6.49
CA ILE A 161 35.20 4.25 6.57
C ILE A 161 35.44 4.90 7.93
N HIS A 162 36.25 4.24 8.74
CA HIS A 162 36.69 4.81 10.03
C HIS A 162 37.61 6.02 9.80
N PRO A 163 37.69 7.02 10.72
CA PRO A 163 38.61 8.14 10.61
C PRO A 163 40.07 7.76 10.39
N ASN A 164 40.48 6.55 10.78
CA ASN A 164 41.83 6.01 10.54
C ASN A 164 42.06 5.47 9.11
N GLY A 165 41.05 5.60 8.20
CA GLY A 165 41.14 5.09 6.85
C GLY A 165 40.82 3.60 6.68
N LYS A 166 40.58 2.84 7.78
CA LYS A 166 40.25 1.42 7.72
C LYS A 166 38.78 1.25 7.31
N ARG A 167 38.50 0.37 6.36
CA ARG A 167 37.15 -0.01 5.98
C ARG A 167 36.58 -0.97 7.02
N LEU A 168 35.43 -0.63 7.55
CA LEU A 168 34.68 -1.44 8.50
C LEU A 168 33.40 -1.91 7.83
N TYR A 169 33.17 -3.22 7.89
CA TYR A 169 32.00 -3.84 7.31
C TYR A 169 30.98 -4.15 8.39
N SER A 170 29.73 -3.92 8.06
CA SER A 170 28.60 -4.26 8.94
C SER A 170 27.52 -4.99 8.14
N THR A 171 26.74 -5.78 8.84
CA THR A 171 25.60 -6.50 8.25
C THR A 171 24.39 -6.29 9.11
N ARG A 172 23.25 -6.04 8.47
CA ARG A 172 21.99 -5.85 9.17
C ARG A 172 20.94 -6.80 8.65
N ILE A 173 20.34 -7.58 9.53
CA ILE A 173 19.17 -8.42 9.24
C ILE A 173 17.94 -7.61 9.58
N ILE A 174 17.09 -7.33 8.59
CA ILE A 174 15.83 -6.62 8.73
C ILE A 174 14.70 -7.62 8.53
N PRO A 175 13.94 -7.99 9.58
CA PRO A 175 12.76 -8.83 9.42
C PRO A 175 11.57 -8.02 8.93
N TYR A 176 10.56 -8.70 8.40
CA TYR A 176 9.25 -8.12 8.15
C TYR A 176 8.56 -7.76 9.48
N HIS A 177 8.65 -8.68 10.45
CA HIS A 177 8.20 -8.47 11.82
C HIS A 177 9.16 -9.17 12.78
N GLY A 178 9.70 -8.45 13.76
CA GLY A 178 10.63 -9.03 14.75
C GLY A 178 11.79 -8.12 15.12
N SER A 179 12.76 -8.69 15.81
CA SER A 179 13.94 -7.98 16.30
C SER A 179 15.02 -7.83 15.24
N TRP A 180 15.61 -6.65 15.15
CA TRP A 180 16.74 -6.40 14.26
C TRP A 180 18.02 -6.96 14.82
N VAL A 181 18.86 -7.54 13.95
CA VAL A 181 20.20 -8.02 14.30
C VAL A 181 21.22 -7.33 13.41
N GLU A 182 22.25 -6.79 14.03
CA GLU A 182 23.33 -6.12 13.32
C GLU A 182 24.66 -6.73 13.75
N PHE A 183 25.46 -7.13 12.77
CA PHE A 183 26.84 -7.56 12.98
C PHE A 183 27.77 -6.44 12.52
N SER A 184 28.78 -6.15 13.31
CA SER A 184 29.74 -5.11 12.98
C SER A 184 31.16 -5.55 13.29
N LEU A 185 32.09 -5.21 12.40
CA LEU A 185 33.53 -5.34 12.63
C LEU A 185 34.08 -4.09 13.31
N ASP A 186 34.88 -4.28 14.33
CA ASP A 186 35.58 -3.19 15.01
C ASP A 186 36.96 -2.95 14.37
N VAL A 187 37.60 -1.82 14.69
CA VAL A 187 38.94 -1.45 14.23
C VAL A 187 39.99 -2.52 14.58
N ASN A 188 39.79 -3.24 15.69
CA ASN A 188 40.66 -4.33 16.18
C ASN A 188 40.34 -5.70 15.55
N ASP A 189 39.58 -5.76 14.46
CA ASP A 189 39.14 -6.99 13.85
C ASP A 189 38.38 -7.94 14.79
N ILE A 190 37.51 -7.39 15.63
CA ILE A 190 36.63 -8.12 16.53
C ILE A 190 35.20 -7.98 15.99
N MET A 191 34.50 -9.08 15.85
CA MET A 191 33.14 -9.09 15.39
C MET A 191 32.14 -9.03 16.55
N TYR A 192 31.28 -8.04 16.53
CA TYR A 192 30.23 -7.83 17.52
C TYR A 192 28.84 -8.00 16.89
N VAL A 193 27.89 -8.38 17.74
CA VAL A 193 26.46 -8.41 17.38
C VAL A 193 25.68 -7.46 18.30
N HIS A 194 24.75 -6.72 17.68
CA HIS A 194 23.76 -5.90 18.35
C HIS A 194 22.37 -6.49 18.12
N ILE A 195 21.61 -6.70 19.17
CA ILE A 195 20.20 -7.17 19.11
C ILE A 195 19.31 -6.00 19.56
N ASP A 196 18.37 -5.58 18.71
CA ASP A 196 17.47 -4.45 18.98
C ASP A 196 18.18 -3.17 19.46
N ARG A 197 19.33 -2.84 18.87
CA ARG A 197 20.16 -1.69 19.24
C ARG A 197 20.63 -1.68 20.71
N LYS A 198 20.60 -2.84 21.36
CA LYS A 198 21.17 -2.99 22.70
C LYS A 198 22.70 -3.01 22.65
N ARG A 199 23.34 -3.06 23.81
CA ARG A 199 24.80 -3.07 23.95
C ARG A 199 25.44 -4.21 23.15
N LYS A 200 26.58 -3.97 22.52
CA LYS A 200 27.32 -4.95 21.69
C LYS A 200 27.86 -6.11 22.52
N ILE A 201 27.79 -7.29 21.96
CA ILE A 201 28.42 -8.54 22.51
C ILE A 201 29.22 -9.21 21.39
N PRO A 202 30.28 -9.97 21.71
CA PRO A 202 31.02 -10.76 20.74
C PRO A 202 30.09 -11.73 20.00
N VAL A 203 30.28 -11.91 18.69
CA VAL A 203 29.40 -12.77 17.87
C VAL A 203 29.45 -14.23 18.30
N THR A 204 30.59 -14.68 18.88
CA THR A 204 30.76 -16.03 19.38
C THR A 204 29.83 -16.38 20.54
N VAL A 205 29.45 -15.39 21.37
CA VAL A 205 28.42 -15.57 22.40
C VAL A 205 27.06 -15.91 21.77
N LEU A 206 26.69 -15.23 20.69
CA LEU A 206 25.43 -15.56 19.97
C LEU A 206 25.52 -16.95 19.35
N MET A 207 26.64 -17.31 18.74
CA MET A 207 26.82 -18.63 18.12
C MET A 207 26.71 -19.76 19.12
N ARG A 208 27.34 -19.61 20.33
CA ARG A 208 27.20 -20.58 21.41
C ARG A 208 25.75 -20.71 21.89
N ALA A 209 25.06 -19.59 22.04
CA ALA A 209 23.65 -19.56 22.46
C ALA A 209 22.69 -20.20 21.44
N ILE A 210 23.02 -20.18 20.16
CA ILE A 210 22.20 -20.80 19.08
C ILE A 210 22.41 -22.33 19.05
N GLY A 211 23.48 -22.84 19.67
CA GLY A 211 23.73 -24.28 19.80
C GLY A 211 25.08 -24.77 19.26
N PHE A 212 26.01 -23.87 18.89
CA PHE A 212 27.42 -24.21 18.62
C PHE A 212 28.20 -23.99 19.89
N SER A 213 28.07 -24.93 20.85
CA SER A 213 28.49 -24.72 22.23
C SER A 213 30.02 -24.69 22.42
N SER A 214 30.76 -25.49 21.68
CA SER A 214 32.22 -25.60 21.80
C SER A 214 32.97 -24.64 20.86
N THR A 215 34.13 -24.18 21.25
CA THR A 215 35.04 -23.41 20.38
C THR A 215 35.44 -24.22 19.14
N GLU A 216 35.54 -25.54 19.26
CA GLU A 216 35.85 -26.45 18.17
C GLU A 216 34.74 -26.46 17.11
N ASP A 217 33.47 -26.49 17.55
CA ASP A 217 32.33 -26.44 16.61
C ASP A 217 32.32 -25.15 15.81
N ILE A 218 32.59 -24.01 16.49
CA ILE A 218 32.69 -22.72 15.82
C ILE A 218 33.84 -22.68 14.80
N LEU A 219 35.01 -23.19 15.20
CA LEU A 219 36.18 -23.23 14.31
C LEU A 219 35.93 -24.13 13.07
N ARG A 220 35.28 -25.30 13.24
CA ARG A 220 34.97 -26.21 12.14
C ARG A 220 34.05 -25.61 11.08
N LEU A 221 33.20 -24.63 11.42
CA LEU A 221 32.29 -23.96 10.48
C LEU A 221 33.04 -23.09 9.45
N TYR A 222 34.15 -22.49 9.88
CA TYR A 222 34.86 -21.48 9.08
C TYR A 222 36.25 -21.88 8.63
N TYR A 223 36.94 -22.82 9.34
CA TYR A 223 38.26 -23.29 9.02
C TYR A 223 38.26 -24.80 8.68
N ASP A 224 39.17 -25.20 7.84
CA ASP A 224 39.43 -26.60 7.61
C ASP A 224 40.39 -27.11 8.67
N LEU A 225 40.12 -28.31 9.22
CA LEU A 225 40.98 -28.93 10.24
C LEU A 225 41.87 -29.95 9.61
N GLU A 226 43.17 -29.76 9.69
CA GLU A 226 44.16 -30.71 9.25
C GLU A 226 44.90 -31.38 10.42
N ALA A 227 44.95 -32.69 10.42
CA ALA A 227 45.65 -33.45 11.44
C ALA A 227 47.15 -33.61 11.08
N VAL A 228 47.96 -32.80 11.78
CA VAL A 228 49.41 -32.82 11.57
C VAL A 228 50.10 -33.67 12.61
N LYS A 229 51.10 -34.49 12.20
CA LYS A 229 51.90 -35.27 13.13
C LYS A 229 52.88 -34.38 13.89
N ILE A 230 52.98 -34.57 15.21
CA ILE A 230 53.92 -33.85 16.06
C ILE A 230 55.32 -34.40 15.86
N PRO A 231 56.34 -33.57 15.50
CA PRO A 231 57.69 -34.03 15.32
C PRO A 231 58.37 -34.21 16.64
N ALA A 232 58.83 -35.41 16.92
CA ALA A 232 59.51 -35.76 18.18
C ALA A 232 60.92 -35.17 18.39
N THR A 233 61.67 -34.84 17.32
CA THR A 233 63.10 -34.50 17.42
C THR A 233 63.64 -33.50 16.42
N ASP A 234 62.98 -33.11 15.39
CA ASP A 234 63.51 -32.26 14.31
C ASP A 234 63.14 -30.76 14.52
N LYS A 235 64.20 -29.92 14.77
CA LYS A 235 64.04 -28.47 14.85
C LYS A 235 63.33 -27.84 13.63
N LYS A 236 63.69 -28.28 12.45
CA LYS A 236 63.04 -27.78 11.19
C LYS A 236 61.54 -28.09 11.06
N ARG A 237 61.06 -29.13 11.73
CA ARG A 237 59.64 -29.50 11.73
C ARG A 237 58.88 -28.85 12.91
N LYS A 238 59.60 -28.44 13.98
CA LYS A 238 59.02 -27.60 15.05
C LYS A 238 58.57 -26.26 14.48
N ASP A 239 59.38 -25.66 13.60
CA ASP A 239 59.07 -24.38 12.95
C ASP A 239 57.81 -24.43 12.03
N LEU A 240 57.38 -25.61 11.59
CA LEU A 240 56.16 -25.82 10.81
C LEU A 240 54.86 -25.79 11.63
N LEU A 241 54.91 -26.00 12.93
CA LEU A 241 53.79 -26.00 13.84
C LEU A 241 53.72 -24.71 14.65
N VAL A 242 54.85 -24.07 14.91
CA VAL A 242 54.89 -22.79 15.64
C VAL A 242 54.26 -21.68 14.82
N GLY A 243 53.40 -20.91 15.45
CA GLY A 243 52.62 -19.84 14.77
C GLY A 243 51.35 -20.32 14.10
N LYS A 244 51.04 -21.66 14.13
CA LYS A 244 49.72 -22.17 13.72
C LYS A 244 48.78 -22.25 14.92
N TYR A 245 47.48 -22.39 14.66
CA TYR A 245 46.46 -22.36 15.70
C TYR A 245 45.82 -23.72 15.89
N ALA A 246 45.54 -24.11 17.14
CA ALA A 246 44.92 -25.38 17.48
C ALA A 246 43.47 -25.43 17.04
N GLY A 247 43.06 -26.47 16.33
CA GLY A 247 41.69 -26.71 15.90
C GLY A 247 40.81 -27.44 16.91
N GLU A 248 41.45 -28.12 17.88
CA GLU A 248 40.77 -28.89 18.93
C GLU A 248 41.49 -28.66 20.25
N THR A 249 40.73 -28.74 21.36
CA THR A 249 41.29 -28.69 22.71
C THR A 249 42.05 -29.99 22.98
N VAL A 250 43.33 -29.89 23.30
CA VAL A 250 44.16 -31.03 23.54
C VAL A 250 44.32 -31.21 25.05
N ILE A 251 43.84 -32.37 25.54
CA ILE A 251 43.88 -32.74 26.96
C ILE A 251 44.88 -33.87 27.14
N ASP A 252 45.74 -33.79 28.12
CA ASP A 252 46.63 -34.89 28.50
C ASP A 252 45.78 -36.03 29.09
N LYS A 253 45.86 -37.20 28.43
CA LYS A 253 45.13 -38.39 28.88
C LYS A 253 45.59 -38.96 30.21
N SER A 254 46.75 -38.57 30.66
CA SER A 254 47.35 -39.08 31.91
C SER A 254 47.05 -38.21 33.13
N THR A 255 47.02 -36.89 32.96
CA THR A 255 46.85 -35.94 34.04
C THR A 255 45.48 -35.27 34.05
N GLY A 256 44.78 -35.27 32.90
CA GLY A 256 43.50 -34.57 32.68
C GLY A 256 43.67 -33.07 32.50
N GLU A 257 44.92 -32.57 32.43
CA GLU A 257 45.18 -31.14 32.23
C GLU A 257 45.00 -30.72 30.77
N VAL A 258 44.48 -29.52 30.52
CA VAL A 258 44.35 -28.93 29.20
C VAL A 258 45.73 -28.39 28.79
N LEU A 259 46.35 -29.00 27.80
CA LEU A 259 47.66 -28.62 27.29
C LEU A 259 47.57 -27.44 26.29
N LEU A 260 46.49 -27.41 25.55
CA LEU A 260 46.26 -26.39 24.52
C LEU A 260 44.74 -26.21 24.31
N GLU A 261 44.22 -25.00 24.44
CA GLU A 261 42.81 -24.73 24.12
C GLU A 261 42.60 -24.54 22.62
N ALA A 262 41.43 -24.90 22.11
CA ALA A 262 41.08 -24.69 20.72
C ALA A 262 41.07 -23.18 20.38
N GLY A 263 41.79 -22.81 19.31
CA GLY A 263 41.95 -21.40 18.91
C GLY A 263 43.22 -20.75 19.41
N ASP A 264 44.00 -21.38 20.29
CA ASP A 264 45.25 -20.83 20.79
C ASP A 264 46.39 -21.04 19.80
N GLU A 265 47.34 -20.10 19.79
CA GLU A 265 48.54 -20.20 18.99
C GLU A 265 49.50 -21.24 19.59
N ILE A 266 49.99 -22.10 18.70
CA ILE A 266 50.93 -23.13 19.06
C ILE A 266 52.32 -22.48 19.29
N THR A 267 52.68 -22.23 20.53
CA THR A 267 53.96 -21.71 20.92
C THR A 267 55.01 -22.83 20.97
N PRO A 268 56.31 -22.52 20.90
CA PRO A 268 57.37 -23.53 21.06
C PRO A 268 57.25 -24.31 22.41
N ALA A 269 56.83 -23.67 23.46
CA ALA A 269 56.57 -24.28 24.76
C ALA A 269 55.40 -25.27 24.72
N ALA A 270 54.33 -24.94 23.98
CA ALA A 270 53.18 -25.83 23.78
C ALA A 270 53.59 -27.09 23.00
N VAL A 271 54.45 -26.98 21.99
CA VAL A 271 54.97 -28.13 21.25
C VAL A 271 55.75 -29.06 22.15
N ASP A 272 56.57 -28.51 23.05
CA ASP A 272 57.36 -29.28 24.05
C ASP A 272 56.43 -29.97 25.07
N ALA A 273 55.37 -29.31 25.53
CA ALA A 273 54.35 -29.89 26.41
C ALA A 273 53.60 -31.04 25.73
N LEU A 274 53.22 -30.88 24.46
CA LEU A 274 52.56 -31.92 23.66
C LEU A 274 53.43 -33.14 23.42
N ASN A 275 54.78 -32.95 23.27
CA ASN A 275 55.75 -34.04 23.16
C ASN A 275 55.91 -34.76 24.48
N LEU A 276 55.93 -34.06 25.62
CA LEU A 276 55.99 -34.64 26.97
C LEU A 276 54.76 -35.52 27.25
N ALA A 277 53.57 -35.12 26.77
CA ALA A 277 52.33 -35.85 26.89
C ALA A 277 52.21 -37.00 25.85
N LYS A 278 53.29 -37.30 25.09
CA LYS A 278 53.33 -38.34 24.05
C LYS A 278 52.21 -38.28 23.03
N MET A 279 51.72 -37.10 22.69
CA MET A 279 50.71 -36.92 21.65
C MET A 279 51.31 -37.11 20.26
N THR A 280 50.62 -37.85 19.40
CA THR A 280 51.14 -38.19 18.05
C THR A 280 50.60 -37.26 16.95
N ARG A 281 49.47 -36.65 17.18
CA ARG A 281 48.81 -35.77 16.18
C ARG A 281 48.10 -34.63 16.92
N VAL A 282 48.10 -33.45 16.30
CA VAL A 282 47.33 -32.28 16.67
C VAL A 282 46.57 -31.81 15.46
N LYS A 283 45.30 -31.47 15.63
CA LYS A 283 44.54 -30.82 14.57
C LYS A 283 44.79 -29.32 14.60
N ILE A 284 45.24 -28.80 13.49
CA ILE A 284 45.47 -27.36 13.29
C ILE A 284 44.41 -26.79 12.39
N THR A 285 44.08 -25.52 12.60
CA THR A 285 43.23 -24.78 11.67
C THR A 285 44.03 -24.40 10.43
N VAL A 286 43.50 -24.77 9.29
CA VAL A 286 44.00 -24.35 7.98
C VAL A 286 43.02 -23.37 7.39
N GLU A 287 43.54 -22.26 6.96
CA GLU A 287 42.71 -21.27 6.29
C GLU A 287 42.21 -21.81 4.96
N ARG A 288 40.92 -21.68 4.68
CA ARG A 288 40.39 -22.00 3.37
C ARG A 288 41.04 -21.05 2.37
N ALA A 289 41.44 -21.59 1.21
CA ALA A 289 42.19 -20.86 0.21
C ALA A 289 41.60 -19.46 -0.06
N GLY A 290 42.35 -18.47 0.36
CA GLY A 290 42.00 -17.06 0.15
C GLY A 290 41.29 -16.35 1.29
N GLN A 291 41.19 -16.91 2.50
CA GLN A 291 40.60 -16.24 3.67
C GLN A 291 41.66 -16.08 4.76
N ASP A 292 42.15 -14.88 4.95
CA ASP A 292 43.05 -14.53 6.07
C ASP A 292 42.20 -14.00 7.24
N ASN A 293 41.85 -14.90 8.17
CA ASN A 293 40.77 -14.64 9.13
C ASN A 293 41.25 -14.70 10.60
N ASP A 294 41.97 -13.66 11.03
CA ASP A 294 42.22 -13.44 12.46
C ASP A 294 40.99 -12.98 13.23
N VAL A 295 39.95 -12.53 12.53
CA VAL A 295 38.74 -11.92 13.09
C VAL A 295 38.06 -12.83 14.10
N LEU A 296 37.80 -14.08 13.75
CA LEU A 296 37.13 -15.04 14.66
C LEU A 296 38.00 -15.39 15.86
N ARG A 297 39.30 -15.56 15.65
CA ARG A 297 40.29 -15.81 16.72
C ARG A 297 40.35 -14.66 17.72
N ASN A 298 40.42 -13.42 17.20
CA ASN A 298 40.39 -12.22 18.04
C ASN A 298 39.06 -12.09 18.79
N THR A 299 37.97 -12.48 18.15
CA THR A 299 36.64 -12.48 18.77
C THR A 299 36.51 -13.54 19.85
N LEU A 300 37.05 -14.76 19.62
CA LEU A 300 37.11 -15.83 20.64
C LEU A 300 37.94 -15.43 21.86
N ARG A 301 39.08 -14.77 21.67
CA ARG A 301 39.90 -14.24 22.80
C ARG A 301 39.17 -13.20 23.64
N LYS A 302 38.25 -12.44 23.03
CA LYS A 302 37.42 -11.45 23.72
C LYS A 302 36.17 -12.05 24.36
N ASP A 303 35.79 -13.25 23.95
CA ASP A 303 34.63 -13.95 24.50
C ASP A 303 34.98 -14.55 25.88
N THR A 304 34.21 -14.17 26.88
CA THR A 304 34.37 -14.66 28.26
C THR A 304 33.46 -15.86 28.57
N SER A 305 32.63 -16.32 27.61
CA SER A 305 31.74 -17.48 27.76
C SER A 305 32.44 -18.73 27.24
N ARG A 306 32.31 -19.84 27.99
CA ARG A 306 32.90 -21.14 27.62
C ARG A 306 31.88 -22.16 27.14
N CYS A 307 30.64 -22.00 27.51
CA CYS A 307 29.55 -22.93 27.18
C CYS A 307 28.27 -22.22 26.73
N GLU A 308 27.31 -22.99 26.20
CA GLU A 308 25.98 -22.50 25.77
C GLU A 308 25.24 -21.82 26.92
N GLU A 309 25.30 -22.39 28.11
CA GLU A 309 24.56 -21.88 29.28
C GLU A 309 25.00 -20.49 29.70
N GLU A 310 26.32 -20.23 29.79
CA GLU A 310 26.86 -18.90 30.09
C GLU A 310 26.51 -17.89 29.03
N ALA A 311 26.55 -18.29 27.73
CA ALA A 311 26.21 -17.44 26.62
C ALA A 311 24.71 -17.03 26.65
N LEU A 312 23.82 -17.97 26.94
CA LEU A 312 22.38 -17.72 27.09
C LEU A 312 22.10 -16.74 28.25
N LEU A 313 22.74 -16.93 29.39
CA LEU A 313 22.59 -16.05 30.55
C LEU A 313 23.10 -14.62 30.26
N LYS A 314 24.20 -14.49 29.51
CA LYS A 314 24.72 -13.17 29.10
C LYS A 314 23.74 -12.45 28.19
N ILE A 315 23.19 -13.13 27.17
CA ILE A 315 22.20 -12.54 26.27
C ILE A 315 20.93 -12.17 27.03
N TYR A 316 20.49 -13.03 27.97
CA TYR A 316 19.31 -12.74 28.78
C TYR A 316 19.48 -11.48 29.64
N ASN A 317 20.61 -11.36 30.34
CA ASN A 317 20.94 -10.20 31.19
C ASN A 317 21.06 -8.91 30.34
N LEU A 318 21.55 -9.02 29.10
CA LEU A 318 21.62 -7.89 28.17
C LEU A 318 20.22 -7.38 27.75
N LEU A 319 19.33 -8.31 27.45
CA LEU A 319 18.00 -7.99 26.92
C LEU A 319 17.02 -7.58 28.04
N ARG A 320 17.14 -8.22 29.22
CA ARG A 320 16.30 -7.99 30.39
C ARG A 320 17.13 -7.75 31.64
N PRO A 321 17.73 -6.56 31.77
CA PRO A 321 18.47 -6.23 32.98
C PRO A 321 17.52 -6.17 34.18
N GLY A 322 17.90 -6.89 35.26
CA GLY A 322 17.13 -6.90 36.52
C GLY A 322 16.25 -8.11 36.75
N ASP A 323 15.94 -8.93 35.72
CA ASP A 323 15.21 -10.17 35.91
C ASP A 323 16.18 -11.31 36.30
N PRO A 324 15.84 -12.17 37.24
CA PRO A 324 16.70 -13.31 37.61
C PRO A 324 16.76 -14.30 36.44
N PRO A 325 17.98 -14.60 35.92
CA PRO A 325 18.11 -15.45 34.75
C PRO A 325 17.98 -16.93 35.15
N THR A 326 17.03 -17.65 34.53
CA THR A 326 17.03 -19.12 34.53
C THR A 326 17.37 -19.62 33.14
N LEU A 327 18.03 -20.77 33.04
CA LEU A 327 18.44 -21.33 31.73
C LEU A 327 17.25 -21.56 30.80
N GLU A 328 16.16 -22.05 31.35
CA GLU A 328 14.94 -22.30 30.56
C GLU A 328 14.31 -21.01 30.03
N THR A 329 14.20 -19.99 30.87
CA THR A 329 13.68 -18.68 30.44
C THR A 329 14.57 -18.00 29.40
N ALA A 330 15.89 -18.14 29.54
CA ALA A 330 16.87 -17.61 28.60
C ALA A 330 16.77 -18.32 27.23
N ARG A 331 16.69 -19.66 27.24
CA ARG A 331 16.51 -20.46 26.02
C ARG A 331 15.18 -20.14 25.31
N ASN A 332 14.11 -20.05 26.08
CA ASN A 332 12.78 -19.68 25.57
C ASN A 332 12.77 -18.24 25.00
N LEU A 333 13.49 -17.31 25.63
CA LEU A 333 13.60 -15.94 25.12
C LEU A 333 14.31 -15.92 23.76
N LEU A 334 15.47 -16.57 23.63
CA LEU A 334 16.21 -16.64 22.37
C LEU A 334 15.42 -17.31 21.26
N HIS A 335 14.79 -18.46 21.58
CA HIS A 335 13.93 -19.16 20.62
C HIS A 335 12.79 -18.27 20.13
N ARG A 336 12.16 -17.51 21.03
CA ARG A 336 11.08 -16.57 20.67
C ARG A 336 11.55 -15.39 19.85
N LEU A 337 12.80 -14.96 20.00
CA LEU A 337 13.37 -13.82 19.28
C LEU A 337 13.63 -14.12 17.79
N PHE A 338 14.09 -15.35 17.46
CA PHE A 338 14.59 -15.64 16.12
C PHE A 338 13.95 -16.85 15.44
N PHE A 339 13.44 -17.83 16.19
CA PHE A 339 13.01 -19.11 15.66
C PHE A 339 11.51 -19.35 15.78
N SER A 340 10.76 -18.48 16.44
CA SER A 340 9.32 -18.63 16.62
C SER A 340 8.56 -17.86 15.54
N PRO A 341 7.77 -18.51 14.68
CA PRO A 341 6.99 -17.84 13.61
C PRO A 341 5.96 -16.84 14.15
N LYS A 342 5.55 -16.96 15.42
CA LYS A 342 4.63 -16.01 16.07
C LYS A 342 5.27 -14.67 16.45
N ARG A 343 6.59 -14.59 16.52
CA ARG A 343 7.34 -13.42 17.00
C ARG A 343 8.35 -12.88 16.01
N TYR A 344 8.84 -13.72 15.13
CA TYR A 344 9.83 -13.38 14.13
C TYR A 344 9.38 -13.87 12.76
N ASP A 345 9.30 -12.97 11.82
CA ASP A 345 8.92 -13.27 10.45
C ASP A 345 9.80 -12.45 9.48
N LEU A 346 10.53 -13.12 8.61
CA LEU A 346 11.24 -12.49 7.49
C LEU A 346 10.28 -12.18 6.33
N GLY A 347 9.13 -12.82 6.30
CA GLY A 347 8.27 -12.87 5.14
C GLY A 347 8.87 -13.66 3.97
N ARG A 348 8.06 -13.99 2.99
CA ARG A 348 8.54 -14.66 1.75
C ARG A 348 9.60 -13.82 1.04
N VAL A 349 9.42 -12.50 1.05
CA VAL A 349 10.35 -11.55 0.43
C VAL A 349 11.71 -11.56 1.10
N GLY A 350 11.75 -11.50 2.44
CA GLY A 350 13.01 -11.53 3.20
C GLY A 350 13.77 -12.84 3.01
N ARG A 351 13.04 -13.98 2.98
CA ARG A 351 13.65 -15.30 2.68
C ARG A 351 14.18 -15.36 1.25
N TYR A 352 13.42 -14.87 0.26
CA TYR A 352 13.87 -14.78 -1.12
C TYR A 352 15.19 -13.99 -1.25
N LYS A 353 15.24 -12.79 -0.65
CA LYS A 353 16.44 -11.94 -0.71
C LYS A 353 17.62 -12.55 0.03
N LEU A 354 17.39 -13.20 1.16
CA LEU A 354 18.44 -13.87 1.92
C LEU A 354 19.01 -15.06 1.15
N ASN A 355 18.15 -15.89 0.57
CA ASN A 355 18.56 -17.01 -0.28
C ASN A 355 19.36 -16.53 -1.50
N GLN A 356 18.87 -15.50 -2.19
CA GLN A 356 19.54 -14.93 -3.36
C GLN A 356 20.91 -14.35 -3.03
N ARG A 357 21.05 -13.72 -1.86
CA ARG A 357 22.29 -13.05 -1.46
C ARG A 357 23.37 -14.01 -0.98
N LEU A 358 22.97 -15.07 -0.31
CA LEU A 358 23.86 -16.05 0.33
C LEU A 358 23.90 -17.40 -0.39
N ASP A 359 23.30 -17.51 -1.57
CA ASP A 359 23.19 -18.74 -2.36
C ASP A 359 22.64 -19.94 -1.55
N LEU A 360 21.54 -19.67 -0.79
CA LEU A 360 20.87 -20.67 0.03
C LEU A 360 19.67 -21.28 -0.70
N GLU A 361 19.44 -22.58 -0.50
CA GLU A 361 18.31 -23.33 -1.06
C GLU A 361 17.16 -23.54 -0.06
N THR A 362 17.07 -22.69 0.98
CA THR A 362 16.01 -22.83 2.00
C THR A 362 14.63 -22.54 1.38
N PRO A 363 13.60 -23.37 1.64
CA PRO A 363 12.25 -23.13 1.11
C PRO A 363 11.70 -21.76 1.51
N LEU A 364 10.94 -21.10 0.63
CA LEU A 364 10.36 -19.77 0.86
C LEU A 364 9.30 -19.75 1.98
N ASP A 365 8.77 -20.91 2.34
CA ASP A 365 7.79 -21.06 3.41
C ASP A 365 8.43 -21.00 4.81
N VAL A 366 9.77 -21.17 4.88
CA VAL A 366 10.51 -21.00 6.13
C VAL A 366 10.79 -19.52 6.35
N THR A 367 9.89 -18.84 7.02
CA THR A 367 9.94 -17.38 7.25
C THR A 367 10.71 -16.98 8.52
N THR A 368 11.16 -17.94 9.33
CA THR A 368 12.02 -17.70 10.50
C THR A 368 13.49 -17.85 10.14
N LEU A 369 14.38 -17.24 10.93
CA LEU A 369 15.82 -17.49 10.76
C LEU A 369 16.16 -18.93 11.10
N THR A 370 17.16 -19.48 10.42
CA THR A 370 17.76 -20.77 10.71
C THR A 370 19.17 -20.60 11.28
N LYS A 371 19.70 -21.64 11.93
CA LYS A 371 21.09 -21.60 12.44
C LYS A 371 22.10 -21.38 11.31
N MET A 372 21.82 -21.95 10.14
CA MET A 372 22.69 -21.81 8.97
C MET A 372 22.70 -20.41 8.40
N ASP A 373 21.57 -19.68 8.49
CA ASP A 373 21.53 -18.29 8.03
C ASP A 373 22.56 -17.43 8.78
N PHE A 374 22.67 -17.59 10.10
CA PHE A 374 23.69 -16.88 10.89
C PHE A 374 25.11 -17.27 10.47
N VAL A 375 25.37 -18.55 10.23
CA VAL A 375 26.68 -19.04 9.80
C VAL A 375 27.08 -18.44 8.46
N GLU A 376 26.17 -18.44 7.47
CA GLU A 376 26.47 -17.91 6.14
C GLU A 376 26.62 -16.38 6.14
N ILE A 377 25.82 -15.67 6.93
CA ILE A 377 25.96 -14.22 7.10
C ILE A 377 27.35 -13.87 7.64
N ILE A 378 27.79 -14.57 8.67
CA ILE A 378 29.13 -14.35 9.25
C ILE A 378 30.20 -14.72 8.23
N ARG A 379 30.04 -15.84 7.50
CA ARG A 379 30.96 -16.25 6.45
C ARG A 379 31.13 -15.18 5.37
N TYR A 380 30.02 -14.63 4.90
CA TYR A 380 30.05 -13.57 3.89
C TYR A 380 30.70 -12.28 4.42
N LEU A 381 30.45 -11.93 5.69
CA LEU A 381 31.10 -10.77 6.32
C LEU A 381 32.63 -10.93 6.41
N LEU A 382 33.11 -12.16 6.63
CA LEU A 382 34.54 -12.48 6.60
C LEU A 382 35.10 -12.34 5.17
N VAL A 383 34.36 -12.74 4.14
CA VAL A 383 34.75 -12.57 2.73
C VAL A 383 34.83 -11.08 2.34
N LEU A 384 33.90 -10.26 2.87
CA LEU A 384 33.92 -8.81 2.67
C LEU A 384 35.15 -8.16 3.28
N ARG A 385 35.52 -8.58 4.49
CA ARG A 385 36.73 -8.08 5.17
C ARG A 385 37.99 -8.29 4.35
N ASP A 386 38.05 -9.39 3.59
CA ASP A 386 39.15 -9.70 2.69
C ASP A 386 39.05 -8.97 1.32
N ASN A 387 38.11 -8.05 1.16
CA ASN A 387 37.83 -7.29 -0.08
C ASN A 387 37.51 -8.15 -1.29
N LYS A 388 36.94 -9.33 -1.09
CA LYS A 388 36.53 -10.27 -2.18
C LYS A 388 35.05 -10.28 -2.47
N GLY A 389 34.25 -9.64 -1.63
CA GLY A 389 32.79 -9.51 -1.78
C GLY A 389 32.39 -8.11 -2.28
N GLN A 390 31.10 -7.94 -2.48
CA GLN A 390 30.47 -6.65 -2.79
C GLN A 390 29.50 -6.27 -1.67
N THR A 391 29.47 -5.01 -1.34
CA THR A 391 28.48 -4.43 -0.42
C THR A 391 27.17 -4.15 -1.15
N ASP A 392 26.09 -4.04 -0.41
CA ASP A 392 24.77 -3.76 -0.97
C ASP A 392 24.53 -2.25 -1.01
N ASP A 393 23.97 -1.78 -2.11
CA ASP A 393 23.48 -0.42 -2.21
C ASP A 393 22.05 -0.36 -1.63
N ILE A 394 21.87 0.50 -0.63
CA ILE A 394 20.61 0.68 0.08
C ILE A 394 19.54 1.30 -0.81
N ASP A 395 19.95 2.18 -1.72
CA ASP A 395 19.05 2.94 -2.57
C ASP A 395 18.68 2.23 -3.88
N HIS A 396 19.31 1.10 -4.14
CA HIS A 396 18.99 0.24 -5.26
C HIS A 396 17.55 -0.28 -5.17
N LEU A 397 16.74 -0.18 -6.23
CA LEU A 397 15.34 -0.63 -6.24
C LEU A 397 15.17 -2.16 -6.12
N GLY A 398 16.24 -2.93 -6.24
CA GLY A 398 16.27 -4.33 -5.82
C GLY A 398 16.28 -4.53 -4.31
N ASN A 399 16.64 -3.50 -3.53
CA ASN A 399 16.69 -3.52 -2.08
C ASN A 399 15.59 -2.65 -1.43
N ARG A 400 14.93 -1.84 -2.21
CA ARG A 400 13.74 -1.07 -1.80
C ARG A 400 12.51 -1.67 -2.45
N ARG A 401 11.46 -1.88 -1.68
CA ARG A 401 10.20 -2.42 -2.15
C ARG A 401 9.03 -1.50 -1.86
N VAL A 402 7.93 -1.72 -2.56
CA VAL A 402 6.70 -0.97 -2.41
C VAL A 402 5.69 -1.78 -1.60
N ARG A 403 5.13 -1.16 -0.56
CA ARG A 403 3.93 -1.64 0.11
C ARG A 403 2.72 -0.96 -0.50
N SER A 404 1.92 -1.71 -1.22
CA SER A 404 0.65 -1.22 -1.76
C SER A 404 -0.47 -1.29 -0.72
N VAL A 405 -1.64 -0.78 -1.08
CA VAL A 405 -2.79 -0.66 -0.17
C VAL A 405 -3.19 -1.99 0.47
N GLY A 406 -3.17 -3.09 -0.29
CA GLY A 406 -3.54 -4.42 0.22
C GLY A 406 -2.63 -4.89 1.34
N GLU A 407 -1.31 -4.73 1.20
CA GLU A 407 -0.34 -5.09 2.24
C GLU A 407 -0.45 -4.19 3.46
N LEU A 408 -0.67 -2.89 3.28
CA LEU A 408 -0.87 -1.95 4.38
C LEU A 408 -2.11 -2.31 5.20
N LEU A 409 -3.21 -2.66 4.53
CA LEU A 409 -4.42 -3.13 5.20
C LEU A 409 -4.23 -4.47 5.89
N ALA A 410 -3.55 -5.42 5.27
CA ALA A 410 -3.23 -6.72 5.89
C ALA A 410 -2.49 -6.54 7.21
N ASN A 411 -1.53 -5.62 7.26
CA ASN A 411 -0.79 -5.29 8.48
C ASN A 411 -1.71 -4.72 9.57
N GLN A 412 -2.64 -3.82 9.21
CA GLN A 412 -3.60 -3.28 10.18
C GLN A 412 -4.56 -4.34 10.69
N PHE A 413 -5.04 -5.23 9.81
CA PHE A 413 -5.85 -6.37 10.21
C PHE A 413 -5.09 -7.31 11.15
N SER A 414 -3.84 -7.61 10.86
CA SER A 414 -2.98 -8.43 11.73
C SER A 414 -2.86 -7.82 13.14
N ILE A 415 -2.65 -6.51 13.24
CA ILE A 415 -2.61 -5.80 14.53
C ILE A 415 -3.96 -5.91 15.26
N GLY A 416 -5.07 -5.67 14.55
CA GLY A 416 -6.42 -5.73 15.08
C GLY A 416 -6.79 -7.12 15.59
N LEU A 417 -6.55 -8.14 14.77
CA LEU A 417 -6.83 -9.54 15.11
C LEU A 417 -5.91 -10.07 16.22
N THR A 418 -4.64 -9.66 16.28
CA THR A 418 -3.74 -10.01 17.38
C THR A 418 -4.22 -9.44 18.72
N ARG A 419 -4.71 -8.19 18.73
CA ARG A 419 -5.34 -7.60 19.93
C ARG A 419 -6.61 -8.37 20.31
N MET A 420 -7.43 -8.70 19.35
CA MET A 420 -8.65 -9.51 19.56
C MET A 420 -8.31 -10.90 20.11
N ALA A 421 -7.31 -11.58 19.55
CA ALA A 421 -6.85 -12.88 20.01
C ALA A 421 -6.43 -12.88 21.49
N ARG A 422 -5.78 -11.80 21.95
CA ARG A 422 -5.45 -11.64 23.37
C ARG A 422 -6.69 -11.54 24.23
N ILE A 423 -7.69 -10.77 23.83
CA ILE A 423 -8.97 -10.63 24.55
C ILE A 423 -9.72 -11.96 24.57
N ILE A 424 -9.71 -12.69 23.45
CA ILE A 424 -10.34 -14.01 23.36
C ILE A 424 -9.70 -14.97 24.37
N LYS A 425 -8.37 -15.01 24.46
CA LYS A 425 -7.66 -15.84 25.44
C LYS A 425 -8.01 -15.50 26.89
N GLU A 426 -8.10 -14.22 27.21
CA GLU A 426 -8.52 -13.73 28.52
C GLU A 426 -9.96 -14.19 28.83
N ARG A 427 -10.87 -14.05 27.87
CA ARG A 427 -12.28 -14.48 28.03
C ARG A 427 -12.40 -15.99 28.19
N MET A 428 -11.68 -16.79 27.39
CA MET A 428 -11.64 -18.25 27.51
C MET A 428 -11.15 -18.72 28.88
N SER A 429 -10.28 -17.93 29.54
CA SER A 429 -9.72 -18.27 30.85
C SER A 429 -10.65 -17.88 32.01
N LEU A 430 -11.55 -16.92 31.83
CA LEU A 430 -12.37 -16.30 32.88
C LEU A 430 -13.83 -16.80 32.91
N GLN A 431 -14.37 -17.27 31.78
CA GLN A 431 -15.79 -17.64 31.68
C GLN A 431 -16.04 -19.12 31.96
N ASP A 432 -17.16 -19.40 32.61
CA ASP A 432 -17.67 -20.73 32.86
C ASP A 432 -18.20 -21.40 31.57
N THR A 433 -18.00 -22.64 31.43
CA THR A 433 -17.70 -23.46 30.26
C THR A 433 -18.89 -24.01 29.44
N GLU A 434 -20.11 -23.97 29.94
CA GLU A 434 -21.17 -24.79 29.32
C GLU A 434 -21.98 -24.09 28.21
N LEU A 435 -21.94 -22.77 28.13
CA LEU A 435 -22.78 -22.00 27.20
C LEU A 435 -21.98 -21.02 26.28
N MET A 436 -20.64 -21.23 26.14
CA MET A 436 -19.81 -20.32 25.39
C MET A 436 -20.00 -20.48 23.90
N THR A 437 -20.35 -19.37 23.20
CA THR A 437 -20.44 -19.34 21.75
C THR A 437 -19.30 -18.53 21.11
N PRO A 438 -18.93 -18.78 19.84
CA PRO A 438 -17.94 -17.97 19.14
C PRO A 438 -18.26 -16.46 19.13
N SER A 439 -19.55 -16.08 19.08
CA SER A 439 -19.98 -14.69 19.11
C SER A 439 -19.71 -13.98 20.43
N ASP A 440 -19.73 -14.69 21.55
CA ASP A 440 -19.46 -14.10 22.88
C ASP A 440 -17.97 -13.82 23.10
N LEU A 441 -17.13 -14.62 22.46
CA LEU A 441 -15.67 -14.49 22.53
C LEU A 441 -15.13 -13.32 21.70
N VAL A 442 -15.73 -13.08 20.56
CA VAL A 442 -15.23 -12.11 19.58
C VAL A 442 -15.74 -10.70 19.87
N ASN A 443 -14.84 -9.73 19.83
CA ASN A 443 -15.18 -8.30 19.93
C ASN A 443 -14.80 -7.57 18.62
N ALA A 444 -15.76 -7.36 17.75
CA ALA A 444 -15.60 -6.67 16.47
C ALA A 444 -15.06 -5.23 16.61
N ARG A 445 -15.36 -4.54 17.71
CA ARG A 445 -14.93 -3.15 17.93
C ARG A 445 -13.41 -3.00 17.95
N THR A 446 -12.69 -4.04 18.37
CA THR A 446 -11.23 -4.01 18.44
C THR A 446 -10.59 -3.91 17.04
N VAL A 447 -11.10 -4.67 16.09
CA VAL A 447 -10.62 -4.64 14.69
C VAL A 447 -11.09 -3.36 14.00
N ALA A 448 -12.37 -3.03 14.12
CA ALA A 448 -12.95 -1.82 13.53
C ALA A 448 -12.25 -0.53 13.99
N ALA A 449 -11.82 -0.44 15.25
CA ALA A 449 -11.11 0.72 15.77
C ALA A 449 -9.74 0.91 15.11
N VAL A 450 -8.99 -0.18 14.87
CA VAL A 450 -7.68 -0.10 14.21
C VAL A 450 -7.83 0.36 12.76
N ILE A 451 -8.80 -0.20 12.03
CA ILE A 451 -9.06 0.16 10.64
C ILE A 451 -9.51 1.62 10.54
N LYS A 452 -10.43 2.04 11.40
CA LYS A 452 -10.90 3.44 11.45
C LYS A 452 -9.75 4.42 11.75
N THR A 453 -8.84 4.06 12.64
CA THR A 453 -7.66 4.87 12.97
C THR A 453 -6.72 4.96 11.78
N PHE A 454 -6.50 3.86 11.05
CA PHE A 454 -5.66 3.88 9.85
C PHE A 454 -6.21 4.81 8.78
N PHE A 455 -7.47 4.66 8.37
CA PHE A 455 -8.05 5.52 7.33
C PHE A 455 -8.21 6.97 7.77
N GLY A 456 -8.45 7.23 9.05
CA GLY A 456 -8.68 8.58 9.57
C GLY A 456 -7.43 9.37 9.91
N SER A 457 -6.37 8.73 10.41
CA SER A 457 -5.20 9.43 10.97
C SER A 457 -3.84 8.93 10.48
N SER A 458 -3.78 7.93 9.59
CA SER A 458 -2.50 7.51 9.01
C SER A 458 -1.96 8.55 8.04
N GLN A 459 -0.63 8.74 8.06
CA GLN A 459 0.06 9.61 7.10
C GLN A 459 -0.04 9.12 5.65
N LEU A 460 -0.30 7.83 5.43
CA LEU A 460 -0.44 7.23 4.11
C LEU A 460 -1.87 7.30 3.56
N SER A 461 -2.89 7.40 4.43
CA SER A 461 -4.25 7.67 4.01
C SER A 461 -4.46 9.17 3.88
N GLN A 462 -4.44 9.66 2.66
CA GLN A 462 -4.47 11.09 2.35
C GLN A 462 -5.80 11.48 1.73
N PHE A 463 -6.21 12.71 1.99
CA PHE A 463 -7.31 13.34 1.30
C PHE A 463 -6.95 13.47 -0.19
N MET A 464 -7.79 12.97 -1.08
CA MET A 464 -7.48 12.92 -2.50
C MET A 464 -7.35 14.32 -3.09
N ASP A 465 -6.29 14.55 -3.85
CA ASP A 465 -6.14 15.73 -4.69
C ASP A 465 -7.05 15.58 -5.92
N GLN A 466 -8.14 16.30 -5.94
CA GLN A 466 -9.25 16.17 -6.90
C GLN A 466 -9.46 17.45 -7.72
N THR A 467 -8.41 18.24 -7.91
CA THR A 467 -8.47 19.49 -8.69
C THR A 467 -8.84 19.19 -10.14
N ASN A 468 -8.22 18.19 -10.74
CA ASN A 468 -8.48 17.73 -12.10
C ASN A 468 -8.21 16.22 -12.22
N PRO A 469 -8.65 15.54 -13.28
CA PRO A 469 -8.44 14.09 -13.44
C PRO A 469 -6.97 13.65 -13.41
N LEU A 470 -6.06 14.49 -13.91
CA LEU A 470 -4.63 14.22 -13.87
C LEU A 470 -4.09 14.24 -12.44
N ALA A 471 -4.53 15.18 -11.60
CA ALA A 471 -4.16 15.25 -10.18
C ALA A 471 -4.62 13.99 -9.41
N GLU A 472 -5.82 13.51 -9.68
CA GLU A 472 -6.34 12.27 -9.12
C GLU A 472 -5.47 11.07 -9.51
N LEU A 473 -5.17 10.92 -10.80
CA LEU A 473 -4.37 9.82 -11.32
C LEU A 473 -2.95 9.82 -10.74
N THR A 474 -2.31 10.96 -10.68
CA THR A 474 -0.96 11.10 -10.13
C THR A 474 -0.92 10.82 -8.63
N HIS A 475 -1.96 11.20 -7.89
CA HIS A 475 -2.06 10.90 -6.47
C HIS A 475 -2.18 9.39 -6.20
N LYS A 476 -2.95 8.67 -7.01
CA LYS A 476 -3.12 7.21 -6.92
C LYS A 476 -1.84 6.44 -7.26
N ARG A 477 -0.98 7.00 -8.09
CA ARG A 477 0.30 6.41 -8.54
C ARG A 477 1.52 6.93 -7.76
N ARG A 478 1.31 7.65 -6.69
CA ARG A 478 2.38 8.22 -5.86
C ARG A 478 3.05 7.14 -5.01
N LEU A 479 4.36 7.26 -4.86
CA LEU A 479 5.19 6.43 -3.98
C LEU A 479 5.78 7.34 -2.90
N SER A 480 5.50 7.05 -1.63
CA SER A 480 6.00 7.83 -0.50
C SER A 480 7.06 7.03 0.26
N ALA A 481 8.23 7.61 0.52
CA ALA A 481 9.23 7.03 1.40
C ALA A 481 8.95 7.31 2.89
N LEU A 482 7.96 8.16 3.17
CA LEU A 482 7.55 8.57 4.52
C LEU A 482 6.53 7.60 5.12
N GLY A 483 6.21 7.78 6.38
CA GLY A 483 5.15 7.03 7.06
C GLY A 483 5.64 5.98 8.04
N PRO A 484 4.75 5.18 8.60
CA PRO A 484 5.09 4.16 9.60
C PRO A 484 6.06 3.11 9.01
N GLY A 485 7.21 2.91 9.67
CA GLY A 485 8.26 2.01 9.18
C GLY A 485 9.10 2.54 8.02
N GLY A 486 8.86 3.77 7.58
CA GLY A 486 9.63 4.49 6.56
C GLY A 486 10.59 5.52 7.15
N LEU A 487 11.01 6.45 6.29
CA LEU A 487 11.92 7.53 6.64
C LEU A 487 11.16 8.71 7.30
N THR A 488 11.89 9.52 8.07
CA THR A 488 11.43 10.84 8.50
C THR A 488 12.15 11.90 7.68
N ARG A 489 11.50 13.03 7.42
CA ARG A 489 12.07 14.14 6.61
C ARG A 489 13.44 14.59 7.10
N GLU A 490 13.61 14.68 8.42
CA GLU A 490 14.82 15.17 9.07
C GLU A 490 15.99 14.17 8.99
N ARG A 491 15.69 12.86 8.90
CA ARG A 491 16.69 11.79 8.86
C ARG A 491 17.02 11.34 7.44
N ALA A 492 16.32 11.84 6.44
CA ALA A 492 16.59 11.53 5.05
C ALA A 492 17.78 12.34 4.53
N GLY A 493 18.89 11.66 4.28
CA GLY A 493 20.08 12.25 3.64
C GLY A 493 19.87 12.60 2.17
N PHE A 494 20.88 13.15 1.54
CA PHE A 494 20.85 13.49 0.11
C PHE A 494 20.76 12.24 -0.77
N GLU A 495 21.44 11.16 -0.41
CA GLU A 495 21.51 9.92 -1.18
C GLU A 495 20.15 9.32 -1.47
N VAL A 496 19.24 9.31 -0.47
CA VAL A 496 17.87 8.78 -0.62
C VAL A 496 17.00 9.66 -1.51
N ARG A 497 17.33 10.94 -1.65
CA ARG A 497 16.60 11.94 -2.44
C ARG A 497 17.07 12.03 -3.88
N ASP A 498 18.25 11.50 -4.17
CA ASP A 498 18.83 11.50 -5.50
C ASP A 498 18.18 10.47 -6.42
N VAL A 499 18.34 10.68 -7.72
CA VAL A 499 17.92 9.73 -8.74
C VAL A 499 18.98 8.65 -8.89
N HIS A 500 18.58 7.41 -8.64
CA HIS A 500 19.43 6.24 -8.82
C HIS A 500 19.27 5.65 -10.23
N TYR A 501 20.29 5.02 -10.80
CA TYR A 501 20.21 4.42 -12.14
C TYR A 501 19.10 3.35 -12.27
N THR A 502 18.78 2.65 -11.17
CA THR A 502 17.69 1.64 -11.14
C THR A 502 16.28 2.26 -11.25
N HIS A 503 16.16 3.57 -11.16
CA HIS A 503 14.87 4.27 -11.35
C HIS A 503 14.40 4.24 -12.79
N TYR A 504 15.29 3.92 -13.75
CA TYR A 504 14.96 3.84 -15.16
C TYR A 504 13.74 2.94 -15.40
N GLY A 505 12.71 3.49 -16.03
CA GLY A 505 11.47 2.77 -16.34
C GLY A 505 10.59 2.40 -15.14
N ARG A 506 10.99 2.72 -13.91
CA ARG A 506 10.26 2.38 -12.65
C ARG A 506 9.74 3.59 -11.94
N ILE A 507 10.60 4.56 -11.71
CA ILE A 507 10.24 5.81 -11.00
C ILE A 507 10.59 6.99 -11.91
N CYS A 508 9.67 7.92 -12.05
CA CYS A 508 9.90 9.12 -12.84
C CYS A 508 11.00 9.99 -12.20
N PRO A 509 12.04 10.38 -12.96
CA PRO A 509 13.12 11.21 -12.43
C PRO A 509 12.75 12.69 -12.31
N ILE A 510 11.64 13.11 -12.92
CA ILE A 510 11.23 14.51 -13.07
C ILE A 510 10.15 14.86 -12.05
N GLU A 511 9.13 14.02 -11.89
CA GLU A 511 7.98 14.33 -11.05
C GLU A 511 8.25 14.07 -9.58
N THR A 512 8.53 15.13 -8.83
CA THR A 512 8.71 15.12 -7.37
C THR A 512 8.26 16.48 -6.81
N PRO A 513 7.78 16.59 -5.57
CA PRO A 513 7.49 17.86 -4.95
C PRO A 513 8.75 18.73 -4.83
N GLU A 514 8.57 20.03 -4.87
CA GLU A 514 9.59 21.02 -4.51
C GLU A 514 9.55 21.28 -3.00
N GLY A 515 10.70 21.45 -2.38
CA GLY A 515 10.82 21.78 -0.95
C GLY A 515 11.22 20.60 -0.06
N PRO A 516 10.68 20.49 1.18
CA PRO A 516 11.18 19.53 2.18
C PRO A 516 11.03 18.06 1.80
N ASN A 517 10.07 17.75 0.93
CA ASN A 517 9.73 16.38 0.51
C ASN A 517 10.39 15.98 -0.81
N ILE A 518 11.31 16.80 -1.36
CA ILE A 518 11.98 16.49 -2.63
C ILE A 518 12.64 15.10 -2.56
N GLY A 519 12.45 14.29 -3.59
CA GLY A 519 13.02 12.94 -3.68
C GLY A 519 12.42 11.91 -2.74
N LEU A 520 11.66 12.30 -1.73
CA LEU A 520 10.99 11.38 -0.80
C LEU A 520 9.61 10.94 -1.27
N ILE A 521 8.97 11.79 -2.08
CA ILE A 521 7.70 11.49 -2.73
C ILE A 521 7.98 11.46 -4.23
N SER A 522 7.78 10.33 -4.84
CA SER A 522 8.02 10.07 -6.26
C SER A 522 6.77 9.52 -6.93
N SER A 523 6.79 9.46 -8.24
CA SER A 523 5.70 8.95 -9.05
C SER A 523 6.12 7.71 -9.82
N LEU A 524 5.22 6.74 -9.93
CA LEU A 524 5.44 5.53 -10.71
C LEU A 524 5.49 5.86 -12.21
N SER A 525 6.43 5.28 -12.95
CA SER A 525 6.51 5.42 -14.40
C SER A 525 5.34 4.74 -15.11
N THR A 526 5.06 5.17 -16.35
CA THR A 526 3.87 4.77 -17.11
C THR A 526 3.73 3.26 -17.30
N TYR A 527 4.83 2.56 -17.59
CA TYR A 527 4.83 1.10 -17.85
C TYR A 527 5.21 0.26 -16.65
N ALA A 528 5.58 0.88 -15.54
CA ALA A 528 6.02 0.16 -14.35
C ALA A 528 4.84 -0.55 -13.66
N ARG A 529 5.13 -1.74 -13.13
CA ARG A 529 4.21 -2.49 -12.28
C ARG A 529 4.91 -3.00 -11.03
N ILE A 530 4.15 -3.45 -10.06
CA ILE A 530 4.64 -4.06 -8.82
C ILE A 530 4.51 -5.56 -8.94
N ASN A 531 5.57 -6.31 -8.64
CA ASN A 531 5.55 -7.77 -8.66
C ASN A 531 4.96 -8.36 -7.37
N GLU A 532 4.85 -9.69 -7.30
CA GLU A 532 4.33 -10.43 -6.13
C GLU A 532 5.13 -10.18 -4.84
N PHE A 533 6.41 -9.84 -4.96
CA PHE A 533 7.29 -9.53 -3.83
C PHE A 533 7.29 -8.04 -3.45
N GLY A 534 6.60 -7.19 -4.21
CA GLY A 534 6.54 -5.74 -3.98
C GLY A 534 7.68 -4.96 -4.65
N PHE A 535 8.51 -5.57 -5.50
CA PHE A 535 9.53 -4.85 -6.27
C PHE A 535 8.95 -4.26 -7.55
N LEU A 536 9.52 -3.13 -7.96
CA LEU A 536 9.13 -2.47 -9.20
C LEU A 536 9.76 -3.19 -10.39
N GLU A 537 8.94 -3.50 -11.38
CA GLU A 537 9.34 -4.10 -12.65
C GLU A 537 8.98 -3.19 -13.82
N THR A 538 9.80 -3.25 -14.86
CA THR A 538 9.59 -2.52 -16.10
C THR A 538 9.69 -3.48 -17.28
N PRO A 539 8.91 -3.29 -18.37
CA PRO A 539 8.92 -4.17 -19.51
C PRO A 539 10.12 -3.87 -20.43
N TYR A 540 10.71 -4.94 -20.94
CA TYR A 540 11.77 -4.90 -21.94
C TYR A 540 11.48 -5.92 -23.05
N ARG A 541 11.91 -5.60 -24.27
CA ARG A 541 11.89 -6.54 -25.40
C ARG A 541 13.12 -7.42 -25.36
N VAL A 542 12.94 -8.70 -25.56
CA VAL A 542 14.04 -9.68 -25.65
C VAL A 542 14.77 -9.50 -26.97
N VAL A 543 16.09 -9.40 -26.92
CA VAL A 543 16.96 -9.36 -28.10
C VAL A 543 17.65 -10.73 -28.26
N LYS A 544 17.53 -11.34 -29.42
CA LYS A 544 18.18 -12.61 -29.75
C LYS A 544 19.14 -12.43 -30.92
N ASN A 545 20.44 -12.62 -30.70
CA ASN A 545 21.47 -12.47 -31.72
C ASN A 545 21.49 -11.11 -32.46
N GLY A 546 21.19 -10.02 -31.75
CA GLY A 546 21.16 -8.68 -32.34
C GLY A 546 19.85 -8.32 -33.05
N VAL A 547 18.81 -9.13 -32.91
CA VAL A 547 17.48 -8.87 -33.45
C VAL A 547 16.49 -8.73 -32.29
N ALA A 548 15.81 -7.59 -32.19
CA ALA A 548 14.80 -7.36 -31.19
C ALA A 548 13.51 -8.13 -31.53
N THR A 549 13.07 -8.99 -30.64
CA THR A 549 11.83 -9.77 -30.79
C THR A 549 10.63 -8.96 -30.30
N ASN A 550 9.41 -9.42 -30.57
CA ASN A 550 8.19 -8.86 -30.01
C ASN A 550 7.82 -9.47 -28.63
N GLU A 551 8.67 -10.37 -28.11
CA GLU A 551 8.49 -10.91 -26.76
C GLU A 551 8.84 -9.84 -25.74
N VAL A 552 7.94 -9.57 -24.80
CA VAL A 552 8.12 -8.59 -23.73
C VAL A 552 8.24 -9.32 -22.41
N GLU A 553 9.31 -9.03 -21.68
CA GLU A 553 9.55 -9.57 -20.34
C GLU A 553 9.65 -8.42 -19.33
N TYR A 554 9.04 -8.60 -18.15
CA TYR A 554 9.15 -7.64 -17.07
C TYR A 554 10.34 -7.99 -16.18
N LEU A 555 11.25 -7.05 -16.01
CA LEU A 555 12.45 -7.23 -15.20
C LEU A 555 12.44 -6.34 -13.96
N ALA A 556 12.73 -6.96 -12.81
CA ALA A 556 13.06 -6.24 -11.58
C ALA A 556 14.52 -5.73 -11.65
N ALA A 557 14.86 -4.72 -10.82
CA ALA A 557 16.16 -4.06 -10.87
C ALA A 557 17.34 -5.02 -10.61
N ASP A 558 17.19 -6.00 -9.74
CA ASP A 558 18.20 -6.99 -9.39
C ASP A 558 18.46 -8.02 -10.51
N LYS A 559 17.45 -8.29 -11.33
CA LYS A 559 17.61 -9.12 -12.54
C LYS A 559 18.22 -8.34 -13.69
N GLU A 560 17.78 -7.08 -13.86
CA GLU A 560 18.28 -6.18 -14.92
C GLU A 560 19.80 -5.99 -14.84
N ASP A 561 20.38 -5.89 -13.66
CA ASP A 561 21.84 -5.74 -13.46
C ASP A 561 22.70 -6.86 -14.07
N ARG A 562 22.09 -8.00 -14.39
CA ARG A 562 22.79 -9.13 -15.01
C ARG A 562 22.89 -9.03 -16.52
N TYR A 563 22.10 -8.13 -17.12
CA TYR A 563 21.93 -8.04 -18.57
C TYR A 563 22.38 -6.68 -19.11
N THR A 564 22.66 -6.67 -20.38
CA THR A 564 22.96 -5.44 -21.13
C THR A 564 21.69 -4.96 -21.83
N VAL A 565 21.21 -3.78 -21.42
CA VAL A 565 19.93 -3.22 -21.87
C VAL A 565 20.15 -2.03 -22.77
N ALA A 566 19.65 -2.07 -24.01
CA ALA A 566 19.67 -0.93 -24.92
C ALA A 566 18.49 0.01 -24.67
N GLN A 567 18.68 1.29 -24.99
CA GLN A 567 17.61 2.28 -24.88
C GLN A 567 16.50 2.05 -25.89
N GLY A 568 15.25 2.32 -25.49
CA GLY A 568 14.07 2.20 -26.36
C GLY A 568 14.05 3.16 -27.57
N SER A 569 14.94 4.16 -27.60
CA SER A 569 15.14 5.07 -28.73
C SER A 569 16.12 4.55 -29.79
N ALA A 570 16.78 3.40 -29.56
CA ALA A 570 17.71 2.83 -30.53
C ALA A 570 16.99 2.52 -31.84
N PRO A 571 17.50 2.98 -32.98
CA PRO A 571 16.84 2.78 -34.26
C PRO A 571 16.93 1.31 -34.68
N VAL A 572 15.78 0.69 -34.85
CA VAL A 572 15.60 -0.69 -35.32
C VAL A 572 14.78 -0.69 -36.62
N ASP A 573 15.04 -1.64 -37.49
CA ASP A 573 14.27 -1.88 -38.71
C ASP A 573 12.93 -2.57 -38.41
N GLU A 574 12.03 -2.64 -39.38
CA GLU A 574 10.74 -3.38 -39.29
C GLU A 574 10.93 -4.86 -38.90
N ARG A 575 12.10 -5.41 -39.18
CA ARG A 575 12.49 -6.79 -38.79
C ARG A 575 13.06 -6.91 -37.37
N GLY A 576 13.26 -5.78 -36.68
CA GLY A 576 13.88 -5.75 -35.36
C GLY A 576 15.41 -5.72 -35.35
N GLU A 577 16.09 -5.58 -36.50
CA GLU A 577 17.52 -5.44 -36.56
C GLU A 577 17.99 -4.03 -36.23
N PHE A 578 19.09 -3.89 -35.49
CA PHE A 578 19.63 -2.55 -35.16
C PHE A 578 20.29 -1.94 -36.40
N LEU A 579 19.92 -0.70 -36.74
CA LEU A 579 20.46 0.02 -37.87
C LEU A 579 21.88 0.56 -37.67
N ARG A 580 22.38 0.54 -36.42
CA ARG A 580 23.73 1.02 -36.07
C ARG A 580 24.63 -0.14 -35.69
N GLU A 581 25.89 -0.08 -36.10
CA GLU A 581 26.91 -1.07 -35.73
C GLU A 581 27.25 -1.04 -34.24
N ARG A 582 26.98 0.07 -33.53
CA ARG A 582 27.20 0.23 -32.10
C ARG A 582 25.98 0.90 -31.47
N VAL A 583 25.54 0.35 -30.33
CA VAL A 583 24.35 0.79 -29.64
C VAL A 583 24.74 1.23 -28.22
N PHE A 584 24.13 2.33 -27.76
CA PHE A 584 24.22 2.73 -26.37
C PHE A 584 23.40 1.76 -25.51
N ALA A 585 24.05 1.18 -24.51
CA ALA A 585 23.42 0.26 -23.58
C ALA A 585 23.73 0.67 -22.13
N CYS A 586 22.98 0.12 -21.19
CA CYS A 586 23.21 0.25 -19.77
C CYS A 586 23.57 -1.13 -19.20
N HIS A 587 24.60 -1.23 -18.39
CA HIS A 587 24.97 -2.40 -17.64
C HIS A 587 25.46 -1.99 -16.25
N ARG A 588 24.74 -2.35 -15.19
CA ARG A 588 25.04 -2.01 -13.77
C ARG A 588 25.34 -0.52 -13.51
N GLY A 589 24.62 0.37 -14.18
CA GLY A 589 24.80 1.81 -14.03
C GLY A 589 25.91 2.42 -14.89
N ASP A 590 26.70 1.61 -15.58
CA ASP A 590 27.63 2.05 -16.62
C ASP A 590 26.93 2.10 -17.97
N PHE A 591 27.37 3.01 -18.84
CA PHE A 591 26.78 3.21 -20.17
C PHE A 591 27.78 2.86 -21.29
N PRO A 592 28.08 1.56 -21.50
CA PRO A 592 28.96 1.13 -22.56
C PRO A 592 28.30 1.29 -23.93
N ILE A 593 29.15 1.45 -24.95
CA ILE A 593 28.75 1.37 -26.36
C ILE A 593 29.11 -0.02 -26.85
N VAL A 594 28.11 -0.86 -27.07
CA VAL A 594 28.26 -2.28 -27.37
C VAL A 594 27.81 -2.61 -28.80
N PRO A 595 28.33 -3.70 -29.42
CA PRO A 595 27.78 -4.18 -30.66
C PRO A 595 26.38 -4.83 -30.42
N PRO A 596 25.48 -4.86 -31.42
CA PRO A 596 24.11 -5.39 -31.27
C PRO A 596 24.02 -6.82 -30.74
N LYS A 597 25.06 -7.64 -30.94
CA LYS A 597 25.10 -9.04 -30.50
C LYS A 597 25.26 -9.20 -28.99
N GLU A 598 25.77 -8.19 -28.30
CA GLU A 598 25.97 -8.17 -26.85
C GLU A 598 24.78 -7.57 -26.11
N VAL A 599 23.76 -7.10 -26.82
CA VAL A 599 22.56 -6.55 -26.25
C VAL A 599 21.58 -7.68 -25.96
N ASP A 600 21.13 -7.80 -24.70
CA ASP A 600 20.19 -8.82 -24.26
C ASP A 600 18.74 -8.32 -24.33
N TYR A 601 18.53 -7.05 -23.99
CA TYR A 601 17.20 -6.43 -23.94
C TYR A 601 17.17 -5.05 -24.57
N LEU A 602 16.00 -4.66 -25.07
CA LEU A 602 15.72 -3.34 -25.63
C LEU A 602 14.53 -2.71 -24.90
N GLY A 603 14.58 -1.45 -24.56
CA GLY A 603 13.45 -0.69 -24.02
C GLY A 603 12.24 -0.71 -24.97
N VAL A 604 11.03 -0.75 -24.40
CA VAL A 604 9.78 -0.83 -25.18
C VAL A 604 9.44 0.51 -25.83
N SER A 605 9.58 1.60 -25.09
CA SER A 605 9.23 2.95 -25.55
C SER A 605 10.03 4.02 -24.77
N PRO A 606 10.35 5.17 -25.39
CA PRO A 606 10.90 6.31 -24.64
C PRO A 606 9.96 6.85 -23.55
N LYS A 607 8.66 6.67 -23.67
CA LYS A 607 7.64 7.04 -22.67
C LYS A 607 7.79 6.25 -21.35
N GLN A 608 8.54 5.16 -21.38
CA GLN A 608 8.78 4.28 -20.24
C GLN A 608 9.46 4.98 -19.07
N ILE A 609 10.27 6.00 -19.33
CA ILE A 609 11.10 6.67 -18.32
C ILE A 609 10.26 7.56 -17.40
N VAL A 610 9.22 8.17 -17.92
CA VAL A 610 8.47 9.26 -17.28
C VAL A 610 7.14 8.81 -16.72
N SER A 611 6.61 9.58 -15.75
CA SER A 611 5.26 9.40 -15.20
C SER A 611 4.18 9.91 -16.17
N ALA A 612 2.91 9.65 -15.83
CA ALA A 612 1.79 10.11 -16.63
C ALA A 612 1.75 11.63 -16.81
N ALA A 613 2.00 12.40 -15.74
CA ALA A 613 2.01 13.86 -15.82
C ALA A 613 3.16 14.40 -16.67
N ALA A 614 4.36 13.88 -16.47
CA ALA A 614 5.54 14.29 -17.26
C ALA A 614 5.39 13.87 -18.73
N ALA A 615 4.73 12.77 -19.02
CA ALA A 615 4.49 12.30 -20.39
C ALA A 615 3.50 13.17 -21.18
N LEU A 616 2.75 14.04 -20.54
CA LEU A 616 1.86 15.00 -21.19
C LEU A 616 2.58 16.28 -21.65
N ILE A 617 3.82 16.49 -21.25
CA ILE A 617 4.59 17.68 -21.65
C ILE A 617 5.08 17.50 -23.08
N PRO A 618 4.61 18.31 -24.05
CA PRO A 618 5.11 18.24 -25.41
C PRO A 618 6.55 18.75 -25.48
N PHE A 619 7.39 18.12 -26.32
CA PHE A 619 8.82 18.45 -26.49
C PHE A 619 9.62 18.40 -25.19
N LEU A 620 9.27 17.45 -24.30
CA LEU A 620 9.94 17.28 -23.00
C LEU A 620 11.47 17.11 -23.13
N GLU A 621 11.94 16.47 -24.20
CA GLU A 621 13.35 16.26 -24.48
C GLU A 621 14.16 17.56 -24.72
N HIS A 622 13.49 18.68 -24.98
CA HIS A 622 14.11 19.98 -25.18
C HIS A 622 14.13 20.85 -23.91
N ASP A 623 13.40 20.42 -22.89
CA ASP A 623 13.29 21.16 -21.64
C ASP A 623 14.34 20.72 -20.62
N ASP A 624 14.81 21.68 -19.81
CA ASP A 624 15.62 21.36 -18.63
C ASP A 624 14.78 20.59 -17.60
N ALA A 625 15.40 19.63 -16.92
CA ALA A 625 14.71 18.79 -15.93
C ALA A 625 14.03 19.60 -14.82
N ASN A 626 14.66 20.70 -14.36
CA ASN A 626 14.09 21.57 -13.35
C ASN A 626 12.78 22.23 -13.81
N ARG A 627 12.73 22.68 -15.06
CA ARG A 627 11.51 23.30 -15.63
C ARG A 627 10.44 22.28 -15.98
N ALA A 628 10.83 21.10 -16.41
CA ALA A 628 9.91 19.98 -16.60
C ALA A 628 9.25 19.54 -15.26
N LEU A 629 10.01 19.53 -14.16
CA LEU A 629 9.50 19.26 -12.81
C LEU A 629 8.44 20.32 -12.42
N MET A 630 8.75 21.59 -12.58
CA MET A 630 7.80 22.67 -12.29
C MET A 630 6.54 22.54 -13.15
N GLY A 631 6.70 22.31 -14.46
CA GLY A 631 5.58 22.12 -15.39
C GLY A 631 4.69 20.92 -15.05
N SER A 632 5.29 19.80 -14.72
CA SER A 632 4.56 18.59 -14.28
C SER A 632 3.75 18.87 -13.01
N ASN A 633 4.34 19.56 -12.03
CA ASN A 633 3.64 19.93 -10.81
C ASN A 633 2.51 20.94 -11.06
N MET A 634 2.72 21.91 -11.97
CA MET A 634 1.70 22.91 -12.32
C MET A 634 0.51 22.31 -13.08
N GLN A 635 0.69 21.30 -13.93
CA GLN A 635 -0.42 20.58 -14.58
C GLN A 635 -1.42 20.02 -13.56
N ARG A 636 -0.96 19.55 -12.42
CA ARG A 636 -1.82 19.03 -11.34
C ARG A 636 -2.65 20.10 -10.64
N GLN A 637 -2.28 21.36 -10.75
CA GLN A 637 -2.95 22.49 -10.12
C GLN A 637 -3.96 23.17 -11.06
N ALA A 638 -4.07 22.72 -12.31
CA ALA A 638 -4.97 23.31 -13.29
C ALA A 638 -6.43 23.14 -12.89
N VAL A 639 -7.17 24.24 -12.78
CA VAL A 639 -8.59 24.25 -12.43
C VAL A 639 -9.41 23.90 -13.68
N PRO A 640 -10.44 23.04 -13.59
CA PRO A 640 -11.37 22.77 -14.70
C PRO A 640 -12.07 24.06 -15.15
N LEU A 641 -11.97 24.37 -16.44
CA LEU A 641 -12.57 25.57 -17.01
C LEU A 641 -14.00 25.31 -17.47
N LEU A 642 -14.77 26.39 -17.59
CA LEU A 642 -16.12 26.35 -18.15
C LEU A 642 -16.14 25.87 -19.60
N VAL A 643 -15.20 26.37 -20.43
CA VAL A 643 -14.97 25.95 -21.81
C VAL A 643 -13.52 25.52 -21.93
N THR A 644 -13.30 24.22 -22.14
CA THR A 644 -11.97 23.66 -22.35
C THR A 644 -11.71 23.39 -23.83
N GLU A 645 -10.47 23.44 -24.24
CA GLU A 645 -10.03 23.07 -25.59
C GLU A 645 -8.99 21.96 -25.50
N ALA A 646 -9.09 20.98 -26.41
CA ALA A 646 -8.07 19.96 -26.55
C ALA A 646 -6.73 20.59 -26.96
N PRO A 647 -5.57 20.12 -26.47
CA PRO A 647 -4.28 20.67 -26.86
C PRO A 647 -4.04 20.48 -28.36
N LEU A 648 -3.56 21.54 -29.03
CA LEU A 648 -3.21 21.48 -30.45
C LEU A 648 -2.00 20.56 -30.67
N VAL A 649 -1.02 20.64 -29.79
CA VAL A 649 0.16 19.77 -29.77
C VAL A 649 0.02 18.79 -28.62
N GLY A 650 -0.03 17.49 -28.90
CA GLY A 650 -0.21 16.43 -27.91
C GLY A 650 0.87 15.37 -28.02
N THR A 651 0.98 14.55 -26.97
CA THR A 651 1.94 13.45 -26.85
C THR A 651 1.34 12.09 -27.20
N GLY A 652 0.02 12.03 -27.37
CA GLY A 652 -0.73 10.80 -27.68
C GLY A 652 -1.21 10.02 -26.44
N LEU A 653 -0.84 10.43 -25.24
CA LEU A 653 -1.29 9.79 -23.99
C LEU A 653 -2.52 10.44 -23.36
N GLU A 654 -2.96 11.59 -23.89
CA GLU A 654 -4.07 12.38 -23.35
C GLU A 654 -5.36 11.55 -23.25
N GLY A 655 -5.70 10.81 -24.29
CA GLY A 655 -6.90 9.95 -24.29
C GLY A 655 -6.82 8.78 -23.30
N LYS A 656 -5.66 8.14 -23.18
CA LYS A 656 -5.45 7.04 -22.25
C LYS A 656 -5.53 7.50 -20.80
N ILE A 657 -4.91 8.60 -20.48
CA ILE A 657 -4.92 9.19 -19.13
C ILE A 657 -6.34 9.62 -18.74
N ALA A 658 -7.08 10.24 -19.66
CA ALA A 658 -8.46 10.63 -19.43
C ALA A 658 -9.37 9.40 -19.20
N ALA A 659 -9.19 8.33 -19.97
CA ALA A 659 -9.95 7.09 -19.81
C ALA A 659 -9.68 6.41 -18.45
N ASP A 660 -8.40 6.31 -18.06
CA ASP A 660 -7.99 5.64 -16.84
C ASP A 660 -8.29 6.45 -15.57
N SER A 661 -8.51 7.78 -15.65
CA SER A 661 -8.89 8.59 -14.50
C SER A 661 -10.23 8.19 -13.88
N GLY A 662 -11.14 7.61 -14.70
CA GLY A 662 -12.45 7.17 -14.26
C GLY A 662 -13.51 8.27 -14.20
N ASP A 663 -13.21 9.50 -14.62
CA ASP A 663 -14.15 10.62 -14.61
C ASP A 663 -15.01 10.72 -15.87
N MET A 664 -14.68 9.97 -16.89
CA MET A 664 -15.45 9.86 -18.12
C MET A 664 -16.41 8.68 -18.05
N VAL A 665 -17.50 8.76 -18.82
CA VAL A 665 -18.50 7.70 -18.91
C VAL A 665 -18.35 6.97 -20.24
N PHE A 666 -18.16 5.65 -20.18
CA PHE A 666 -18.04 4.77 -21.35
C PHE A 666 -19.20 3.79 -21.42
N ALA A 667 -19.55 3.37 -22.62
CA ALA A 667 -20.56 2.35 -22.83
C ALA A 667 -20.08 0.97 -22.34
N GLU A 668 -20.83 0.34 -21.45
CA GLU A 668 -20.53 -1.01 -20.95
C GLU A 668 -20.88 -2.08 -21.99
N ARG A 669 -21.91 -1.85 -22.76
CA ARG A 669 -22.39 -2.74 -23.82
C ARG A 669 -22.61 -1.97 -25.12
N SER A 670 -22.62 -2.66 -26.26
CA SER A 670 -22.96 -2.04 -27.56
C SER A 670 -24.47 -1.82 -27.69
N GLY A 671 -24.87 -0.69 -28.23
CA GLY A 671 -26.30 -0.36 -28.40
C GLY A 671 -26.56 0.90 -29.21
N VAL A 672 -27.80 1.38 -29.18
CA VAL A 672 -28.23 2.63 -29.79
C VAL A 672 -28.68 3.59 -28.71
N VAL A 673 -28.22 4.82 -28.78
CA VAL A 673 -28.61 5.88 -27.84
C VAL A 673 -30.07 6.26 -28.08
N GLU A 674 -30.93 5.96 -27.12
CA GLU A 674 -32.39 6.21 -27.20
C GLU A 674 -32.73 7.59 -26.67
N SER A 675 -32.12 8.02 -25.58
CA SER A 675 -32.38 9.31 -24.94
C SER A 675 -31.10 9.92 -24.40
N VAL A 676 -30.95 11.22 -24.56
CA VAL A 676 -29.85 12.01 -24.00
C VAL A 676 -30.44 13.22 -23.29
N SER A 677 -30.08 13.37 -22.05
CA SER A 677 -30.36 14.58 -21.26
C SER A 677 -29.08 15.04 -20.52
N ALA A 678 -29.14 16.18 -19.88
CA ALA A 678 -28.01 16.65 -19.07
C ALA A 678 -27.69 15.73 -17.89
N GLU A 679 -28.68 14.99 -17.39
CA GLU A 679 -28.55 14.15 -16.17
C GLU A 679 -28.38 12.68 -16.47
N ARG A 680 -28.82 12.20 -17.64
CA ARG A 680 -28.75 10.76 -17.97
C ARG A 680 -28.67 10.52 -19.46
N ILE A 681 -28.03 9.42 -19.80
CA ILE A 681 -27.97 8.83 -21.13
C ILE A 681 -28.60 7.43 -21.05
N VAL A 682 -29.51 7.13 -21.98
CA VAL A 682 -30.15 5.80 -22.07
C VAL A 682 -29.71 5.16 -23.38
N VAL A 683 -29.09 3.98 -23.25
CA VAL A 683 -28.62 3.17 -24.39
C VAL A 683 -29.47 1.91 -24.47
N SER A 684 -30.13 1.70 -25.60
CA SER A 684 -30.94 0.52 -25.87
C SER A 684 -30.16 -0.53 -26.64
N HIS A 685 -30.20 -1.75 -26.19
CA HIS A 685 -29.57 -2.91 -26.82
C HIS A 685 -30.56 -3.59 -27.76
N GLY A 686 -30.29 -3.65 -29.05
CA GLY A 686 -31.13 -4.34 -30.02
C GLY A 686 -31.13 -5.87 -29.76
N ASN A 687 -32.19 -6.55 -30.16
CA ASN A 687 -32.40 -8.00 -30.01
C ASN A 687 -31.33 -8.91 -30.67
N GLY A 688 -30.15 -8.42 -30.98
CA GLY A 688 -29.13 -9.12 -31.77
C GLY A 688 -28.11 -9.97 -31.02
N ASP A 689 -27.81 -9.65 -29.78
CA ASP A 689 -26.83 -10.40 -28.97
C ASP A 689 -27.59 -11.28 -27.97
N ARG A 690 -28.09 -12.43 -28.44
CA ARG A 690 -28.90 -13.37 -27.66
C ARG A 690 -28.10 -14.23 -26.65
N ASP A 691 -26.80 -14.15 -26.61
CA ASP A 691 -25.99 -15.11 -25.80
C ASP A 691 -25.80 -14.75 -24.32
N ASP A 692 -26.05 -13.48 -23.89
CA ASP A 692 -25.85 -13.10 -22.50
C ASP A 692 -27.13 -12.71 -21.72
N ASP A 693 -28.28 -12.52 -22.37
CA ASP A 693 -29.53 -12.14 -21.69
C ASP A 693 -30.43 -13.34 -21.35
N LEU A 694 -29.95 -14.18 -20.44
CA LEU A 694 -30.74 -15.32 -19.90
C LEU A 694 -32.04 -14.90 -19.18
N PHE A 695 -32.16 -13.62 -18.76
CA PHE A 695 -33.25 -13.17 -17.88
C PHE A 695 -34.11 -12.03 -18.38
N GLY A 696 -33.95 -11.53 -19.65
CA GLY A 696 -34.78 -10.44 -20.17
C GLY A 696 -34.81 -9.21 -19.28
N ALA A 697 -33.71 -8.94 -18.59
CA ALA A 697 -33.49 -7.70 -17.88
C ALA A 697 -33.42 -6.57 -18.89
N ALA A 698 -34.02 -5.43 -18.57
CA ALA A 698 -34.26 -4.28 -19.43
C ALA A 698 -33.19 -4.13 -20.51
N ASN A 699 -33.61 -4.18 -21.81
CA ASN A 699 -32.73 -3.95 -22.96
C ASN A 699 -32.13 -2.54 -23.02
N THR A 700 -32.04 -1.88 -21.85
CA THR A 700 -31.58 -0.48 -21.76
C THR A 700 -30.62 -0.29 -20.58
N ASP A 701 -29.46 0.31 -20.85
CA ASP A 701 -28.54 0.80 -19.84
C ASP A 701 -28.80 2.28 -19.58
N ILE A 702 -28.90 2.65 -18.33
CA ILE A 702 -29.12 4.03 -17.89
C ILE A 702 -27.85 4.54 -17.21
N TYR A 703 -27.17 5.47 -17.88
CA TYR A 703 -25.97 6.15 -17.34
C TYR A 703 -26.38 7.48 -16.73
N LYS A 704 -26.23 7.60 -15.40
CA LYS A 704 -26.44 8.87 -14.69
C LYS A 704 -25.19 9.72 -14.79
N LEU A 705 -25.34 11.00 -15.11
CA LEU A 705 -24.25 11.95 -15.22
C LEU A 705 -24.12 12.80 -13.95
N THR A 706 -22.90 12.98 -13.49
CA THR A 706 -22.62 13.87 -12.36
C THR A 706 -22.68 15.33 -12.82
N LYS A 707 -23.51 16.15 -12.14
CA LYS A 707 -23.71 17.56 -12.47
C LYS A 707 -23.35 18.43 -11.30
N PHE A 708 -22.47 19.43 -11.51
CA PHE A 708 -22.11 20.48 -10.56
C PHE A 708 -21.86 19.97 -9.14
N LYS A 709 -21.06 18.90 -9.04
CA LYS A 709 -20.65 18.33 -7.77
C LYS A 709 -19.35 18.97 -7.29
N ARG A 710 -19.26 19.26 -6.00
CA ARG A 710 -18.05 19.79 -5.39
C ARG A 710 -16.97 18.72 -5.33
N SER A 711 -15.76 19.05 -5.76
CA SER A 711 -14.57 18.23 -5.50
C SER A 711 -13.99 18.53 -4.11
N ASN A 712 -13.00 17.77 -3.69
CA ASN A 712 -12.30 17.99 -2.42
C ASN A 712 -11.63 19.37 -2.34
N GLN A 713 -11.23 19.95 -3.47
CA GLN A 713 -10.58 21.26 -3.60
C GLN A 713 -11.56 22.35 -4.06
N ASP A 714 -12.86 22.17 -3.85
CA ASP A 714 -13.90 23.13 -4.22
C ASP A 714 -14.03 23.40 -5.72
N THR A 715 -13.46 22.55 -6.56
CA THR A 715 -13.62 22.62 -8.02
C THR A 715 -14.91 21.95 -8.46
N CYS A 716 -15.40 22.31 -9.65
CA CYS A 716 -16.67 21.80 -10.19
C CYS A 716 -16.45 20.51 -10.98
N ILE A 717 -17.07 19.42 -10.54
CA ILE A 717 -17.18 18.18 -11.29
C ILE A 717 -18.49 18.22 -12.08
N ASN A 718 -18.38 18.25 -13.40
CA ASN A 718 -19.52 18.31 -14.30
C ASN A 718 -19.28 17.45 -15.54
N GLN A 719 -20.09 16.43 -15.73
CA GLN A 719 -20.03 15.56 -16.90
C GLN A 719 -20.91 16.08 -18.02
N ARG A 720 -20.43 16.03 -19.25
CA ARG A 720 -21.13 16.50 -20.45
C ARG A 720 -21.33 15.38 -21.46
N PRO A 721 -22.55 15.09 -21.91
CA PRO A 721 -22.78 14.11 -22.97
C PRO A 721 -22.14 14.54 -24.28
N VAL A 722 -21.52 13.60 -24.97
CA VAL A 722 -20.89 13.79 -26.28
C VAL A 722 -21.73 13.17 -27.38
N VAL A 723 -22.50 12.12 -27.05
CA VAL A 723 -23.35 11.38 -27.99
C VAL A 723 -24.69 12.08 -28.26
N ARG A 724 -25.27 11.78 -29.40
CA ARG A 724 -26.61 12.25 -29.83
C ARG A 724 -27.62 11.11 -29.87
N ILE A 725 -28.89 11.47 -29.83
CA ILE A 725 -29.97 10.49 -29.97
C ILE A 725 -29.87 9.81 -31.35
N GLY A 726 -29.92 8.48 -31.37
CA GLY A 726 -29.81 7.65 -32.56
C GLY A 726 -28.40 7.19 -32.90
N ASP A 727 -27.37 7.67 -32.18
CA ASP A 727 -25.99 7.20 -32.39
C ASP A 727 -25.84 5.71 -31.99
N ARG A 728 -25.09 4.97 -32.80
CA ARG A 728 -24.71 3.59 -32.47
C ARG A 728 -23.40 3.62 -31.73
N VAL A 729 -23.39 3.08 -30.53
CA VAL A 729 -22.20 3.01 -29.67
C VAL A 729 -21.73 1.57 -29.51
N LYS A 730 -20.41 1.38 -29.47
CA LYS A 730 -19.76 0.10 -29.19
C LYS A 730 -19.38 0.03 -27.74
N LYS A 731 -19.15 -1.20 -27.22
CA LYS A 731 -18.56 -1.40 -25.89
C LYS A 731 -17.23 -0.64 -25.77
N GLY A 732 -17.09 0.17 -24.72
CA GLY A 732 -15.90 1.00 -24.46
C GLY A 732 -15.87 2.33 -25.24
N GLU A 733 -16.95 2.71 -25.94
CA GLU A 733 -17.05 4.00 -26.61
C GLU A 733 -17.46 5.11 -25.63
N LEU A 734 -16.93 6.30 -25.80
CA LEU A 734 -17.20 7.46 -24.97
C LEU A 734 -18.64 7.95 -25.07
N LEU A 735 -19.33 8.07 -23.96
CA LEU A 735 -20.68 8.61 -23.84
C LEU A 735 -20.69 10.05 -23.31
N ALA A 736 -19.86 10.33 -22.29
CA ALA A 736 -19.79 11.67 -21.69
C ALA A 736 -18.36 12.01 -21.27
N ASP A 737 -17.98 13.27 -21.49
CA ASP A 737 -16.73 13.85 -21.03
C ASP A 737 -16.80 14.22 -19.55
N GLY A 738 -15.68 14.06 -18.86
CA GLY A 738 -15.49 14.50 -17.47
C GLY A 738 -15.05 15.98 -17.35
N PRO A 739 -14.74 16.41 -16.12
CA PRO A 739 -14.15 17.72 -15.89
C PRO A 739 -12.77 17.80 -16.55
N ALA A 740 -12.40 18.99 -17.06
CA ALA A 740 -11.16 19.23 -17.78
C ALA A 740 -10.85 18.19 -18.89
N CYS A 741 -11.89 17.67 -19.54
CA CYS A 741 -11.80 16.77 -20.68
C CYS A 741 -12.61 17.31 -21.85
N LYS A 742 -12.15 17.01 -23.06
CA LYS A 742 -12.88 17.31 -24.29
C LYS A 742 -12.65 16.20 -25.32
N ASP A 743 -13.76 15.70 -25.91
CA ASP A 743 -13.77 14.65 -26.92
C ASP A 743 -12.92 13.41 -26.54
N GLY A 744 -12.92 13.05 -25.26
CA GLY A 744 -12.21 11.90 -24.71
C GLY A 744 -10.72 12.14 -24.43
N GLU A 745 -10.23 13.35 -24.52
CA GLU A 745 -8.86 13.73 -24.20
C GLU A 745 -8.80 14.68 -23.02
N ILE A 746 -7.71 14.65 -22.24
CA ILE A 746 -7.46 15.65 -21.21
C ILE A 746 -7.25 17.02 -21.84
N ALA A 747 -8.01 17.99 -21.36
CA ALA A 747 -7.97 19.37 -21.76
C ALA A 747 -7.88 20.27 -20.53
N LEU A 748 -6.65 20.51 -20.04
CA LEU A 748 -6.38 21.24 -18.79
C LEU A 748 -6.55 22.77 -18.92
N GLY A 749 -6.75 23.27 -20.11
CA GLY A 749 -6.83 24.70 -20.36
C GLY A 749 -7.37 25.04 -21.72
N VAL A 750 -6.96 26.18 -22.26
CA VAL A 750 -7.30 26.71 -23.57
C VAL A 750 -6.06 27.10 -24.35
N ASN A 751 -6.16 27.05 -25.68
CA ASN A 751 -5.08 27.49 -26.57
C ASN A 751 -5.16 29.00 -26.78
N LEU A 752 -4.08 29.71 -26.43
CA LEU A 752 -4.01 31.15 -26.54
C LEU A 752 -2.86 31.56 -27.49
N LEU A 753 -3.10 32.57 -28.31
CA LEU A 753 -2.04 33.19 -29.09
C LEU A 753 -1.18 34.03 -28.16
N THR A 754 0.11 33.68 -28.07
CA THR A 754 1.06 34.26 -27.14
C THR A 754 2.22 34.99 -27.88
N ALA A 755 2.56 36.19 -27.44
CA ALA A 755 3.74 36.89 -27.87
C ALA A 755 4.82 36.87 -26.79
N PHE A 756 6.05 36.50 -27.17
CA PHE A 756 7.21 36.44 -26.26
C PHE A 756 8.04 37.70 -26.40
N LEU A 757 7.84 38.67 -25.54
CA LEU A 757 8.60 39.92 -25.50
C LEU A 757 8.53 40.55 -24.10
N PRO A 758 9.55 41.28 -23.64
CA PRO A 758 9.42 42.13 -22.47
C PRO A 758 8.49 43.32 -22.80
N TRP A 759 7.50 43.56 -21.92
CA TRP A 759 6.52 44.60 -22.18
C TRP A 759 6.37 45.56 -20.99
N ARG A 760 7.00 46.72 -21.04
CA ARG A 760 6.91 47.80 -20.04
C ARG A 760 7.12 47.39 -18.60
N GLY A 761 7.81 46.28 -18.33
CA GLY A 761 8.02 45.71 -17.01
C GLY A 761 6.82 44.99 -16.38
N TYR A 762 5.64 44.94 -17.04
CA TYR A 762 4.45 44.27 -16.49
C TYR A 762 4.52 42.75 -16.53
N ASN A 763 5.43 42.19 -17.31
CA ASN A 763 5.66 40.73 -17.39
C ASN A 763 7.02 40.35 -16.77
N TYR A 764 7.51 41.12 -15.76
CA TYR A 764 8.71 40.82 -15.03
C TYR A 764 8.48 39.61 -14.10
N GLU A 765 9.46 38.67 -14.04
CA GLU A 765 9.42 37.44 -13.22
C GLU A 765 8.07 36.71 -13.36
N ASP A 766 7.93 35.76 -14.18
CA ASP A 766 6.75 34.88 -14.33
C ASP A 766 5.38 35.61 -14.46
N ALA A 767 5.32 36.92 -14.44
CA ALA A 767 4.12 37.70 -14.67
C ALA A 767 3.66 37.62 -16.13
N ILE A 768 2.37 37.54 -16.35
CA ILE A 768 1.77 37.44 -17.68
C ILE A 768 0.77 38.56 -17.86
N VAL A 769 0.86 39.27 -18.97
CA VAL A 769 -0.12 40.26 -19.39
C VAL A 769 -1.17 39.55 -20.26
N ILE A 770 -2.42 39.58 -19.88
CA ILE A 770 -3.53 38.95 -20.62
C ILE A 770 -4.34 40.01 -21.36
N SER A 771 -4.90 39.61 -22.51
CA SER A 771 -5.79 40.43 -23.28
C SER A 771 -7.18 40.49 -22.61
N GLU A 772 -7.83 41.67 -22.65
CA GLU A 772 -9.23 41.85 -22.24
C GLU A 772 -10.19 40.88 -22.96
N ARG A 773 -9.84 40.46 -24.18
CA ARG A 773 -10.62 39.48 -24.94
C ARG A 773 -10.75 38.13 -24.23
N VAL A 774 -9.73 37.70 -23.47
CA VAL A 774 -9.76 36.45 -22.68
C VAL A 774 -10.91 36.51 -21.65
N VAL A 775 -11.05 37.65 -20.98
CA VAL A 775 -12.11 37.87 -19.97
C VAL A 775 -13.48 37.99 -20.67
N LYS A 776 -13.57 38.73 -21.75
CA LYS A 776 -14.84 38.98 -22.49
C LYS A 776 -15.45 37.70 -23.07
N HIS A 777 -14.63 36.73 -23.47
CA HIS A 777 -15.08 35.47 -24.05
C HIS A 777 -15.07 34.30 -23.07
N ASP A 778 -14.95 34.55 -21.78
CA ASP A 778 -14.91 33.52 -20.70
C ASP A 778 -13.91 32.38 -20.96
N ARG A 779 -12.72 32.69 -21.56
CA ARG A 779 -11.78 31.67 -21.99
C ARG A 779 -11.10 30.94 -20.83
N MET A 780 -10.93 31.61 -19.67
CA MET A 780 -10.33 31.04 -18.47
C MET A 780 -11.26 31.11 -17.26
N THR A 781 -12.54 31.18 -17.50
CA THR A 781 -13.56 31.24 -16.45
C THR A 781 -13.75 29.84 -15.85
N SER A 782 -13.75 29.76 -14.53
CA SER A 782 -13.98 28.54 -13.77
C SER A 782 -15.16 28.69 -12.81
N VAL A 783 -15.73 27.58 -12.41
CA VAL A 783 -16.80 27.49 -11.42
C VAL A 783 -16.23 26.81 -10.17
N HIS A 784 -16.38 27.46 -9.02
CA HIS A 784 -16.02 26.90 -7.73
C HIS A 784 -17.28 26.67 -6.91
N ILE A 785 -17.34 25.55 -6.20
CA ILE A 785 -18.47 25.16 -5.35
C ILE A 785 -17.95 25.08 -3.93
N GLU A 786 -18.45 25.96 -3.08
CA GLU A 786 -18.12 25.98 -1.65
C GLU A 786 -19.28 25.42 -0.83
N GLU A 787 -18.94 24.70 0.22
CA GLU A 787 -19.91 24.08 1.13
C GLU A 787 -19.81 24.71 2.51
N PHE A 788 -20.96 25.06 3.05
CA PHE A 788 -21.07 25.61 4.39
C PHE A 788 -21.93 24.71 5.25
N GLU A 789 -21.41 24.30 6.38
CA GLU A 789 -22.07 23.42 7.34
C GLU A 789 -22.42 24.19 8.61
N LEU A 790 -23.64 24.01 9.08
CA LEU A 790 -24.09 24.54 10.37
C LEU A 790 -24.72 23.42 11.19
N GLN A 791 -24.31 23.30 12.45
CA GLN A 791 -24.86 22.35 13.40
C GLN A 791 -25.67 23.06 14.47
N VAL A 792 -26.87 22.56 14.76
CA VAL A 792 -27.67 22.95 15.89
C VAL A 792 -27.28 22.10 17.09
N ARG A 793 -26.88 22.74 18.17
CA ARG A 793 -26.40 22.09 19.39
C ARG A 793 -27.35 22.33 20.56
N GLU A 794 -27.43 21.36 21.43
CA GLU A 794 -28.07 21.50 22.71
C GLU A 794 -27.04 22.08 23.70
N THR A 795 -27.28 23.30 24.14
CA THR A 795 -26.43 23.98 25.12
C THR A 795 -27.00 23.81 26.52
N LYS A 796 -26.20 24.02 27.57
CA LYS A 796 -26.67 23.99 28.97
C LYS A 796 -27.77 25.05 29.27
N ARG A 797 -27.92 26.02 28.38
CA ARG A 797 -28.85 27.17 28.52
C ARG A 797 -30.12 27.03 27.68
N GLY A 798 -30.23 25.98 26.88
CA GLY A 798 -31.32 25.69 25.96
C GLY A 798 -30.86 25.18 24.63
N VAL A 799 -31.77 24.79 23.77
CA VAL A 799 -31.52 24.30 22.42
C VAL A 799 -31.35 25.50 21.49
N GLU A 800 -30.36 25.45 20.62
CA GLU A 800 -30.23 26.40 19.51
C GLU A 800 -31.37 26.15 18.50
N GLU A 801 -31.86 27.19 17.88
CA GLU A 801 -32.93 27.08 16.87
C GLU A 801 -32.54 27.73 15.57
N ILE A 802 -32.98 27.10 14.44
CA ILE A 802 -32.90 27.71 13.13
C ILE A 802 -34.20 28.50 12.92
N THR A 803 -34.09 29.80 12.70
CA THR A 803 -35.23 30.70 12.53
C THR A 803 -34.84 31.86 11.63
N PRO A 804 -35.79 32.41 10.83
CA PRO A 804 -35.57 33.66 10.12
C PRO A 804 -35.65 34.88 11.05
N GLU A 805 -36.24 34.75 12.24
CA GLU A 805 -36.37 35.82 13.22
C GLU A 805 -35.09 36.02 14.01
N ILE A 806 -34.16 36.79 13.46
CA ILE A 806 -32.85 37.06 14.06
C ILE A 806 -32.87 38.46 14.70
N PRO A 807 -32.41 38.60 15.96
CA PRO A 807 -32.37 39.90 16.60
C PRO A 807 -31.36 40.85 15.94
N ASN A 808 -31.67 42.11 15.81
CA ASN A 808 -30.81 43.19 15.31
C ASN A 808 -30.32 43.00 13.86
N VAL A 809 -31.14 42.39 13.02
CA VAL A 809 -30.86 42.22 11.57
C VAL A 809 -31.93 42.91 10.75
N SER A 810 -31.56 43.59 9.66
CA SER A 810 -32.47 44.23 8.72
C SER A 810 -33.31 43.23 7.93
N GLU A 811 -34.52 43.60 7.52
CA GLU A 811 -35.39 42.75 6.70
C GLU A 811 -34.76 42.41 5.35
N ASP A 812 -33.90 43.26 4.81
CA ASP A 812 -33.17 43.01 3.55
C ASP A 812 -32.18 41.88 3.67
N ALA A 813 -31.56 41.69 4.83
CA ALA A 813 -30.57 40.62 5.05
C ALA A 813 -31.22 39.23 5.20
N VAL A 814 -32.50 39.16 5.57
CA VAL A 814 -33.28 37.91 5.73
C VAL A 814 -34.17 37.61 4.54
N ARG A 815 -34.19 38.48 3.52
CA ARG A 815 -35.06 38.39 2.35
C ARG A 815 -34.94 37.06 1.58
N ASN A 816 -33.74 36.49 1.54
CA ASN A 816 -33.44 35.27 0.81
C ASN A 816 -33.65 33.99 1.66
N LEU A 817 -34.06 34.12 2.91
CA LEU A 817 -34.36 33.00 3.78
C LEU A 817 -35.77 32.48 3.55
N ASP A 818 -35.97 31.19 3.72
CA ASP A 818 -37.26 30.52 3.72
C ASP A 818 -37.94 30.63 5.11
N GLU A 819 -39.11 30.04 5.25
CA GLU A 819 -39.86 30.00 6.50
C GLU A 819 -39.14 29.30 7.66
N ILE A 820 -38.17 28.42 7.33
CA ILE A 820 -37.37 27.68 8.30
C ILE A 820 -36.14 28.51 8.74
N GLY A 821 -35.71 29.47 7.95
CA GLY A 821 -34.50 30.25 8.19
C GLY A 821 -33.30 29.84 7.39
N ILE A 822 -33.48 29.10 6.30
CA ILE A 822 -32.40 28.63 5.40
C ILE A 822 -32.52 29.38 4.08
N VAL A 823 -31.40 29.72 3.46
CA VAL A 823 -31.36 30.39 2.16
C VAL A 823 -32.03 29.54 1.06
N ARG A 824 -32.76 30.16 0.15
CA ARG A 824 -33.48 29.50 -0.93
C ARG A 824 -32.50 29.07 -2.03
N ILE A 825 -32.78 27.94 -2.65
CA ILE A 825 -32.05 27.48 -3.84
C ILE A 825 -32.28 28.48 -4.99
N GLY A 826 -31.22 28.85 -5.70
CA GLY A 826 -31.24 29.86 -6.76
C GLY A 826 -31.05 31.29 -6.28
N ALA A 827 -30.99 31.56 -4.98
CA ALA A 827 -30.73 32.88 -4.44
C ALA A 827 -29.29 33.32 -4.69
N ARG A 828 -29.10 34.57 -5.10
CA ARG A 828 -27.80 35.20 -5.20
C ARG A 828 -27.36 35.70 -3.84
N VAL A 829 -26.22 35.26 -3.38
CA VAL A 829 -25.66 35.57 -2.05
C VAL A 829 -24.39 36.37 -2.24
N ARG A 830 -24.25 37.46 -1.46
CA ARG A 830 -23.07 38.32 -1.42
C ARG A 830 -22.39 38.23 -0.05
N ALA A 831 -21.20 38.79 0.04
CA ALA A 831 -20.46 38.87 1.29
C ALA A 831 -21.35 39.56 2.40
N GLY A 832 -21.44 38.91 3.55
CA GLY A 832 -22.22 39.38 4.69
C GLY A 832 -23.70 38.95 4.70
N ASP A 833 -24.23 38.35 3.62
CA ASP A 833 -25.60 37.82 3.62
C ASP A 833 -25.72 36.60 4.54
N ILE A 834 -26.90 36.43 5.11
CA ILE A 834 -27.15 35.27 5.98
C ILE A 834 -27.53 34.06 5.15
N LEU A 835 -26.75 32.99 5.34
CA LEU A 835 -27.02 31.69 4.70
C LEU A 835 -28.02 30.87 5.49
N VAL A 836 -27.82 30.78 6.80
CA VAL A 836 -28.71 30.10 7.73
C VAL A 836 -28.87 30.94 8.97
N GLY A 837 -30.09 31.27 9.30
CA GLY A 837 -30.44 32.00 10.52
C GLY A 837 -30.44 31.06 11.71
N LYS A 838 -29.59 31.31 12.69
CA LYS A 838 -29.51 30.54 13.93
C LYS A 838 -29.46 31.48 15.13
N VAL A 839 -30.20 31.14 16.15
CA VAL A 839 -30.22 31.88 17.42
C VAL A 839 -29.81 30.94 18.55
N THR A 840 -29.02 31.47 19.47
CA THR A 840 -28.54 30.77 20.65
C THR A 840 -29.09 31.47 21.89
N PRO A 841 -29.63 30.75 22.91
CA PRO A 841 -30.12 31.36 24.14
C PRO A 841 -29.01 32.10 24.92
N LYS A 842 -29.25 33.32 25.32
CA LYS A 842 -28.35 34.11 26.17
C LYS A 842 -28.48 33.70 27.65
N GLY A 843 -27.37 33.70 28.38
CA GLY A 843 -27.41 33.60 29.84
C GLY A 843 -27.61 34.97 30.51
N GLU A 844 -28.11 34.98 31.69
CA GLU A 844 -28.31 36.23 32.47
C GLU A 844 -27.02 37.04 32.70
N THR A 845 -25.87 36.41 32.62
CA THR A 845 -24.54 37.03 32.77
C THR A 845 -24.03 37.76 31.54
N ASP A 846 -24.60 37.49 30.37
CA ASP A 846 -24.13 38.01 29.09
C ASP A 846 -24.88 39.27 28.60
N LEU A 847 -25.79 39.79 29.39
CA LEU A 847 -26.53 41.00 29.05
C LEU A 847 -25.63 42.24 29.24
N THR A 848 -25.53 43.07 28.20
CA THR A 848 -24.89 44.39 28.32
C THR A 848 -25.64 45.29 29.31
N PRO A 849 -25.00 46.28 29.93
CA PRO A 849 -25.70 47.22 30.84
C PRO A 849 -26.89 47.89 30.19
N GLU A 850 -26.82 48.18 28.89
CA GLU A 850 -27.88 48.80 28.10
C GLU A 850 -29.07 47.85 27.88
N GLU A 851 -28.78 46.57 27.58
CA GLU A 851 -29.81 45.54 27.46
C GLU A 851 -30.51 45.22 28.79
N ARG A 852 -29.78 45.29 29.94
CA ARG A 852 -30.38 45.18 31.27
C ARG A 852 -31.35 46.34 31.57
N LEU A 853 -30.95 47.50 31.12
CA LEU A 853 -31.82 48.73 31.30
C LEU A 853 -33.03 48.60 30.37
N LEU A 854 -32.92 48.20 29.17
CA LEU A 854 -34.03 47.98 28.24
C LEU A 854 -34.96 46.85 28.72
N LYS A 855 -34.41 45.77 29.29
CA LYS A 855 -35.22 44.70 29.93
C LYS A 855 -36.00 45.21 31.14
N ALA A 856 -35.43 46.14 31.92
CA ALA A 856 -36.07 46.73 33.06
C ALA A 856 -37.18 47.74 32.68
N ILE A 857 -37.04 48.40 31.50
CA ILE A 857 -38.02 49.48 31.07
C ILE A 857 -39.14 48.86 30.22
N PHE A 858 -38.82 47.91 29.35
CA PHE A 858 -39.77 47.37 28.34
C PHE A 858 -40.28 45.97 28.66
N GLY A 859 -39.93 45.39 29.79
CA GLY A 859 -40.32 44.04 30.17
C GLY A 859 -39.59 42.90 29.34
N GLU A 860 -40.12 41.69 29.44
CA GLU A 860 -39.48 40.43 28.91
C GLU A 860 -39.24 40.35 27.40
N LYS A 861 -39.50 41.40 26.61
CA LYS A 861 -39.28 41.41 25.13
C LYS A 861 -37.89 41.83 24.69
N ALA A 862 -36.95 42.09 25.59
CA ALA A 862 -35.54 42.26 25.20
C ALA A 862 -34.91 40.88 24.95
N CYS A 863 -34.51 40.64 23.71
CA CYS A 863 -34.00 39.40 23.14
C CYS A 863 -33.24 38.49 24.11
N ASP A 864 -33.86 37.40 24.54
CA ASP A 864 -33.21 36.31 25.30
C ASP A 864 -32.29 35.44 24.44
N VAL A 865 -32.11 35.78 23.19
CA VAL A 865 -31.32 35.04 22.22
C VAL A 865 -30.25 35.89 21.56
N ARG A 866 -29.16 35.26 21.20
CA ARG A 866 -28.02 35.86 20.50
C ARG A 866 -27.98 35.35 19.07
N ASP A 867 -27.64 36.22 18.12
CA ASP A 867 -27.35 35.85 16.72
C ASP A 867 -26.11 34.94 16.64
N ALA A 868 -26.29 33.74 16.13
CA ALA A 868 -25.26 32.75 15.82
C ALA A 868 -25.39 32.27 14.37
N SER A 869 -25.96 33.10 13.50
CA SER A 869 -26.24 32.80 12.10
C SER A 869 -24.96 32.56 11.30
N LEU A 870 -25.04 31.68 10.35
CA LEU A 870 -24.00 31.47 9.35
C LEU A 870 -24.13 32.56 8.28
N LYS A 871 -23.05 33.34 8.12
CA LYS A 871 -22.99 34.45 7.15
C LYS A 871 -21.97 34.09 6.05
N ALA A 872 -22.24 34.60 4.84
CA ALA A 872 -21.31 34.46 3.72
C ALA A 872 -19.98 35.19 4.03
N PRO A 873 -18.84 34.54 3.80
CA PRO A 873 -17.52 35.11 4.04
C PRO A 873 -17.24 36.31 3.12
N PRO A 874 -16.29 37.19 3.50
CA PRO A 874 -15.89 38.32 2.67
C PRO A 874 -15.38 37.87 1.31
N GLY A 875 -15.75 38.59 0.22
CA GLY A 875 -15.35 38.28 -1.14
C GLY A 875 -16.25 37.29 -1.88
N MET A 876 -17.27 36.76 -1.21
CA MET A 876 -18.21 35.83 -1.82
C MET A 876 -19.25 36.58 -2.68
N ASP A 877 -19.47 36.14 -3.91
CA ASP A 877 -20.61 36.48 -4.77
C ASP A 877 -20.96 35.21 -5.56
N GLY A 878 -22.04 34.55 -5.18
CA GLY A 878 -22.41 33.27 -5.72
C GLY A 878 -23.92 33.03 -5.76
N ILE A 879 -24.30 31.88 -6.30
CA ILE A 879 -25.69 31.41 -6.37
C ILE A 879 -25.79 30.11 -5.60
N VAL A 880 -26.80 29.98 -4.75
CA VAL A 880 -27.09 28.76 -4.01
C VAL A 880 -27.60 27.68 -4.97
N ILE A 881 -26.86 26.57 -5.09
CA ILE A 881 -27.22 25.46 -5.99
C ILE A 881 -27.97 24.34 -5.29
N ASP A 882 -27.67 24.08 -4.03
CA ASP A 882 -28.30 23.00 -3.26
C ASP A 882 -28.35 23.35 -1.76
N VAL A 883 -29.33 22.78 -1.07
CA VAL A 883 -29.50 22.90 0.39
C VAL A 883 -29.90 21.54 0.92
N LYS A 884 -29.11 20.99 1.86
CA LYS A 884 -29.41 19.71 2.50
C LYS A 884 -29.68 19.92 4.00
N VAL A 885 -30.81 19.40 4.46
CA VAL A 885 -31.21 19.48 5.88
C VAL A 885 -31.22 18.06 6.47
N PHE A 886 -30.37 17.83 7.45
CA PHE A 886 -30.32 16.58 8.20
C PHE A 886 -30.93 16.77 9.57
N ALA A 887 -32.01 16.04 9.88
CA ALA A 887 -32.63 16.04 11.18
C ALA A 887 -32.25 14.78 11.98
N ARG A 888 -31.94 14.92 13.25
CA ARG A 888 -31.88 13.79 14.16
C ARG A 888 -33.26 13.19 14.32
N LYS A 889 -33.34 11.84 14.44
CA LYS A 889 -34.63 11.19 14.75
C LYS A 889 -35.20 11.79 16.01
N GLU A 890 -36.34 12.44 15.85
CA GLU A 890 -37.08 12.97 16.98
C GLU A 890 -37.46 11.87 17.96
N ARG A 891 -37.30 12.13 19.24
CA ARG A 891 -37.65 11.19 20.32
C ARG A 891 -39.16 11.09 20.54
N ASP A 892 -39.94 11.89 19.83
CA ASP A 892 -41.40 11.97 19.98
C ASP A 892 -42.05 10.65 19.53
N GLU A 893 -42.83 10.07 20.40
CA GLU A 893 -43.40 8.74 20.20
C GLU A 893 -44.42 8.70 19.06
N ALA A 894 -45.09 9.83 18.82
CA ALA A 894 -46.06 9.99 17.73
C ALA A 894 -45.35 9.99 16.35
N VAL A 895 -44.24 10.69 16.20
CA VAL A 895 -43.43 10.75 14.99
C VAL A 895 -42.79 9.36 14.72
N ARG A 896 -42.27 8.70 15.77
CA ARG A 896 -41.75 7.32 15.64
C ARG A 896 -42.78 6.32 15.15
N LYS A 897 -44.04 6.42 15.63
CA LYS A 897 -45.13 5.54 15.18
C LYS A 897 -45.48 5.81 13.71
N ARG A 898 -45.46 7.07 13.29
CA ARG A 898 -45.73 7.48 11.91
C ARG A 898 -44.62 6.99 10.94
N ASP A 899 -43.38 7.22 11.30
CA ASP A 899 -42.21 6.74 10.53
C ASP A 899 -42.18 5.24 10.43
N LYS A 900 -42.45 4.54 11.54
CA LYS A 900 -42.53 3.09 11.56
C LYS A 900 -43.60 2.56 10.61
N LYS A 901 -44.72 3.20 10.53
CA LYS A 901 -45.81 2.84 9.61
C LYS A 901 -45.40 3.07 8.15
N ILE A 902 -44.77 4.22 7.84
CA ILE A 902 -44.26 4.53 6.49
C ILE A 902 -43.22 3.50 6.04
N ILE A 903 -42.27 3.18 6.94
CA ILE A 903 -41.23 2.16 6.66
C ILE A 903 -41.84 0.79 6.43
N GLU A 904 -42.89 0.45 7.17
CA GLU A 904 -43.58 -0.83 7.05
C GLU A 904 -44.36 -0.93 5.73
N ASP A 905 -44.99 0.16 5.31
CA ASP A 905 -45.69 0.25 4.03
C ASP A 905 -44.71 0.22 2.85
N LEU A 906 -43.58 0.91 2.91
CA LEU A 906 -42.51 0.82 1.92
C LEU A 906 -41.94 -0.60 1.82
N ARG A 907 -41.71 -1.27 2.96
CA ARG A 907 -41.27 -2.65 2.98
C ARG A 907 -42.28 -3.63 2.38
N LYS A 908 -43.59 -3.38 2.57
CA LYS A 908 -44.64 -4.18 1.93
C LYS A 908 -44.63 -3.99 0.41
N GLU A 909 -44.49 -2.74 -0.03
CA GLU A 909 -44.41 -2.41 -1.45
C GLU A 909 -43.19 -3.06 -2.11
N CYS A 910 -42.04 -2.94 -1.51
CA CYS A 910 -40.80 -3.56 -1.95
C CYS A 910 -40.92 -5.09 -2.04
N ARG A 911 -41.46 -5.77 -1.01
CA ARG A 911 -41.73 -7.22 -1.06
C ARG A 911 -42.67 -7.59 -2.18
N LYS A 912 -43.69 -6.75 -2.46
CA LYS A 912 -44.64 -6.98 -3.53
C LYS A 912 -43.98 -6.87 -4.91
N GLN A 913 -43.07 -5.91 -5.08
CA GLN A 913 -42.28 -5.75 -6.29
C GLN A 913 -41.27 -6.88 -6.46
N MET A 914 -40.57 -7.27 -5.39
CA MET A 914 -39.65 -8.42 -5.42
C MET A 914 -40.39 -9.72 -5.78
N LYS A 915 -41.58 -9.94 -5.23
CA LYS A 915 -42.38 -11.11 -5.57
C LYS A 915 -42.77 -11.11 -7.04
N LYS A 916 -43.20 -9.96 -7.60
CA LYS A 916 -43.53 -9.85 -9.05
C LYS A 916 -42.32 -10.14 -9.93
N LEU A 917 -41.13 -9.68 -9.53
CA LEU A 917 -39.87 -9.96 -10.25
C LEU A 917 -39.49 -11.44 -10.14
N SER A 918 -39.65 -12.04 -8.95
CA SER A 918 -39.44 -13.45 -8.75
C SER A 918 -40.40 -14.29 -9.59
N ASP A 919 -41.69 -13.95 -9.59
CA ASP A 919 -42.71 -14.65 -10.37
C ASP A 919 -42.39 -14.58 -11.88
N ARG A 920 -41.97 -13.39 -12.38
CA ARG A 920 -41.52 -13.21 -13.78
C ARG A 920 -40.26 -14.03 -14.07
N ARG A 921 -39.29 -14.04 -13.18
CA ARG A 921 -38.09 -14.86 -13.33
C ARG A 921 -38.48 -16.34 -13.44
N ASP A 922 -39.35 -16.79 -12.56
CA ASP A 922 -39.75 -18.20 -12.49
C ASP A 922 -40.60 -18.60 -13.73
N GLU A 923 -41.43 -17.70 -14.22
CA GLU A 923 -42.14 -17.90 -15.51
C GLU A 923 -41.15 -18.00 -16.68
N ARG A 924 -40.13 -17.10 -16.72
CA ARG A 924 -39.13 -17.12 -17.79
C ARG A 924 -38.25 -18.38 -17.71
N LEU A 925 -37.86 -18.79 -16.52
CA LEU A 925 -37.14 -20.04 -16.31
C LEU A 925 -37.98 -21.28 -16.77
N LYS A 926 -39.28 -21.28 -16.48
CA LYS A 926 -40.17 -22.33 -16.99
C LYS A 926 -40.26 -22.34 -18.52
N GLU A 927 -40.35 -21.17 -19.17
CA GLU A 927 -40.35 -21.07 -20.62
C GLU A 927 -39.04 -21.53 -21.25
N MET A 928 -37.92 -21.24 -20.64
CA MET A 928 -36.58 -21.61 -21.14
C MET A 928 -36.27 -23.08 -20.92
N LEU A 929 -36.73 -23.66 -19.82
CA LEU A 929 -36.47 -25.05 -19.48
C LEU A 929 -37.53 -26.02 -20.03
N ALA A 930 -38.66 -25.46 -20.52
CA ALA A 930 -39.71 -26.28 -21.12
C ALA A 930 -39.17 -26.99 -22.36
N ASP A 931 -39.32 -28.30 -22.42
CA ASP A 931 -38.86 -29.17 -23.48
C ASP A 931 -37.34 -29.50 -23.52
N GLU A 932 -36.52 -28.97 -22.61
CA GLU A 932 -35.11 -29.33 -22.49
C GLU A 932 -34.95 -30.70 -21.74
N ILE A 933 -33.85 -31.39 -22.05
CA ILE A 933 -33.52 -32.67 -21.41
C ILE A 933 -32.53 -32.46 -20.30
N ALA A 934 -32.91 -32.73 -19.07
CA ALA A 934 -32.02 -32.55 -17.93
C ALA A 934 -30.83 -33.52 -17.96
N ALA A 935 -29.64 -33.04 -17.61
CA ALA A 935 -28.49 -33.89 -17.37
C ALA A 935 -28.66 -34.65 -16.03
N GLU A 936 -28.69 -33.98 -14.92
CA GLU A 936 -29.11 -34.45 -13.58
C GLU A 936 -29.21 -33.21 -12.68
N PHE A 937 -30.27 -33.07 -11.94
CA PHE A 937 -30.45 -31.96 -10.99
C PHE A 937 -30.50 -32.52 -9.58
N ALA A 938 -29.56 -32.07 -8.76
CA ALA A 938 -29.51 -32.38 -7.34
C ALA A 938 -29.64 -31.10 -6.51
N ASP A 939 -30.17 -31.19 -5.30
CA ASP A 939 -30.19 -30.12 -4.33
C ASP A 939 -28.81 -29.96 -3.66
N TYR A 940 -28.66 -28.95 -2.80
CA TYR A 940 -27.40 -28.69 -2.07
C TYR A 940 -27.03 -29.81 -1.08
N GLU A 941 -27.96 -30.69 -0.73
CA GLU A 941 -27.75 -31.85 0.13
C GLU A 941 -27.41 -33.13 -0.66
N GLY A 942 -27.37 -33.03 -2.02
CA GLY A 942 -27.05 -34.14 -2.90
C GLY A 942 -28.23 -35.04 -3.27
N ASN A 943 -29.44 -34.65 -2.92
CA ASN A 943 -30.65 -35.42 -3.31
C ASN A 943 -30.97 -35.11 -4.77
N VAL A 944 -31.07 -36.13 -5.60
CA VAL A 944 -31.40 -36.01 -7.02
C VAL A 944 -32.87 -35.61 -7.19
N LEU A 945 -33.13 -34.37 -7.61
CA LEU A 945 -34.46 -33.83 -7.88
C LEU A 945 -35.02 -34.29 -9.23
N VAL A 946 -34.13 -34.29 -10.26
CA VAL A 946 -34.48 -34.76 -11.61
C VAL A 946 -33.37 -35.67 -12.13
N LYS A 947 -33.73 -36.84 -12.63
CA LYS A 947 -32.80 -37.82 -13.21
C LYS A 947 -32.43 -37.46 -14.63
N SER A 948 -31.18 -37.74 -15.04
CA SER A 948 -30.68 -37.55 -16.39
C SER A 948 -31.58 -38.18 -17.47
N GLY A 949 -31.82 -37.47 -18.55
CA GLY A 949 -32.66 -37.93 -19.67
C GLY A 949 -34.17 -37.69 -19.52
N ARG A 950 -34.61 -37.03 -18.43
CA ARG A 950 -36.02 -36.66 -18.25
C ARG A 950 -36.28 -35.26 -18.85
N LYS A 951 -37.38 -35.10 -19.55
CA LYS A 951 -37.84 -33.82 -20.10
C LYS A 951 -38.32 -32.94 -18.93
N LEU A 952 -37.83 -31.68 -18.88
CA LEU A 952 -38.19 -30.70 -17.86
C LEU A 952 -39.55 -30.07 -18.15
#